data_c975092fec9289c4a5f713993108e3ac
#
_entry.id   c975092fec9289c4a5f713993108e3ac
#
_cell.length_a   1.000
_cell.length_b   1.000
_cell.length_c   1.000
_cell.angle_alpha   90.00
_cell.angle_beta   90.00
_cell.angle_gamma   90.00
#
_symmetry.space_group_name_H-M   'P 1'
#
loop_
_entity.id
_entity.type
_entity.pdbx_description
1 polymer ?
#
loop_
_entity_poly.entity_id
_entity_poly.type
_entity_poly.pdbx_seq_one_letter_code
_entity_poly.pdbx_strand_id
1 'polypeptide(L)'
;VPGFQTALANAAAGCDAAAARLAQVAQRLGDAAFQTPVDPGLLAAERQVADAAAASAQQLRADPELLHAGRVILHEGRTLPLVVPFGARGHLATSVDARVEGVANLVRTAILHAVGTREPGGLRVVGIDTATLGASFAPLRPLADAGVIEAVATDARAAADAVALAESQVAERIAGRRTDRMLLVVASLGEAPRQLVERLYALARSGLAHGVTVLGCGLPELPQAAVMHASAGAVTITNPPAAPFGRGEGLAAPVDWPEALDPSFVAGEALRLAERAKAAATLTFADLIPARPESGDPSRGLEVLIGRDAAGEVRLRFDDATPHWLVGGRTGGGKTVFLLDVLYGLASRYAPSDLALFLLDFKEGVSFTEFIPTERDPSFIPHARAVGVESDREYGLAVLKTLNEEMTRRSTVMKRYGVASFAGLREHESYPRIVCVADEFQVLLAGNDRVASEAVALLENLARKGRSYGVHLVLASQTVSGIEALWAKKDSIFGQFPMRIALPGARTVLETNNDAASRISLGQVVVNTEAGTAGADRVARFPDTDTHVMHRLREQLGEAHSGVGAPRVFYGYRPVHLAETLPGERKPGRALLGREVSLRLDAAGVDLDRRPGRHLAVLGSDPVGGEALEAAVTSLTGNGASVWAADFTGAAILQDISYRISPEAFAASLAEIPDDTAVAAWGLDAAALDLKAQQALRALLRTGPARGVHLLGWWRNLRRFTDDIGGSAGREDVACALVLNLPGGEIMSHFGQQFQHWNPRAGRALLIDRHADTGGGRLVVPFSRNEDHGPGPQRSGGNTPMERTRQ
;
A
#
# COMPACT_ATOMS: atom_id res chain seq x y z
N VAL A 1 -30.19 -12.86 -28.77
CA VAL A 1 -30.41 -13.66 -29.99
C VAL A 1 -31.90 -14.07 -29.99
N PRO A 2 -32.75 -13.64 -30.98
CA PRO A 2 -34.19 -13.83 -30.94
C PRO A 2 -34.65 -15.31 -30.82
N GLY A 3 -33.89 -16.26 -31.35
CA GLY A 3 -34.23 -17.68 -31.31
C GLY A 3 -34.14 -18.32 -29.91
N PHE A 4 -33.29 -17.80 -29.02
CA PHE A 4 -33.13 -18.33 -27.68
C PHE A 4 -34.28 -17.91 -26.74
N GLN A 5 -34.74 -16.67 -26.86
CA GLN A 5 -35.90 -16.18 -26.09
C GLN A 5 -37.16 -16.90 -26.50
N THR A 6 -37.33 -17.23 -27.78
CA THR A 6 -38.49 -18.00 -28.27
C THR A 6 -38.45 -19.46 -27.80
N ALA A 7 -37.26 -20.10 -27.79
CA ALA A 7 -37.06 -21.44 -27.24
C ALA A 7 -37.34 -21.49 -25.72
N LEU A 8 -36.89 -20.48 -24.97
CA LEU A 8 -37.10 -20.34 -23.53
C LEU A 8 -38.58 -20.10 -23.20
N ALA A 9 -39.26 -19.24 -23.97
CA ALA A 9 -40.69 -19.00 -23.86
C ALA A 9 -41.53 -20.25 -24.17
N ASN A 10 -41.14 -21.03 -25.20
CA ASN A 10 -41.79 -22.28 -25.55
C ASN A 10 -41.54 -23.38 -24.49
N ALA A 11 -40.34 -23.43 -23.91
CA ALA A 11 -40.04 -24.34 -22.81
C ALA A 11 -40.81 -23.98 -21.54
N ALA A 12 -40.87 -22.67 -21.19
CA ALA A 12 -41.67 -22.18 -20.08
C ALA A 12 -43.17 -22.46 -20.28
N ALA A 13 -43.69 -22.19 -21.48
CA ALA A 13 -45.07 -22.52 -21.82
C ALA A 13 -45.34 -24.03 -21.80
N GLY A 14 -44.35 -24.85 -22.17
CA GLY A 14 -44.40 -26.31 -22.04
C GLY A 14 -44.44 -26.79 -20.59
N CYS A 15 -43.64 -26.17 -19.74
CA CYS A 15 -43.64 -26.42 -18.28
C CYS A 15 -44.95 -25.97 -17.64
N ASP A 16 -45.48 -24.80 -18.00
CA ASP A 16 -46.77 -24.30 -17.50
C ASP A 16 -47.94 -25.21 -17.93
N ALA A 17 -47.92 -25.70 -19.15
CA ALA A 17 -48.91 -26.65 -19.68
C ALA A 17 -48.78 -28.02 -18.99
N ALA A 18 -47.56 -28.48 -18.68
CA ALA A 18 -47.32 -29.70 -17.93
C ALA A 18 -47.72 -29.56 -16.45
N ALA A 19 -47.41 -28.43 -15.80
CA ALA A 19 -47.85 -28.12 -14.44
C ALA A 19 -49.37 -28.02 -14.32
N ALA A 20 -50.05 -27.37 -15.28
CA ALA A 20 -51.49 -27.28 -15.34
C ALA A 20 -52.16 -28.67 -15.50
N ARG A 21 -51.61 -29.56 -16.32
CA ARG A 21 -52.05 -30.95 -16.47
C ARG A 21 -51.82 -31.77 -15.21
N LEU A 22 -50.65 -31.64 -14.55
CA LEU A 22 -50.37 -32.27 -13.24
C LEU A 22 -51.33 -31.79 -12.14
N ALA A 23 -51.64 -30.50 -12.10
CA ALA A 23 -52.64 -29.97 -11.13
C ALA A 23 -54.06 -30.52 -11.43
N GLN A 24 -54.44 -30.65 -12.69
CA GLN A 24 -55.72 -31.27 -13.09
C GLN A 24 -55.76 -32.75 -12.72
N VAL A 25 -54.63 -33.47 -12.87
CA VAL A 25 -54.48 -34.87 -12.49
C VAL A 25 -54.52 -35.03 -10.97
N ALA A 26 -53.81 -34.18 -10.19
CA ALA A 26 -53.81 -34.19 -8.76
C ALA A 26 -55.20 -33.89 -8.16
N GLN A 27 -55.94 -32.97 -8.75
CA GLN A 27 -57.33 -32.68 -8.36
C GLN A 27 -58.29 -33.86 -8.61
N ARG A 28 -58.13 -34.55 -9.76
CA ARG A 28 -58.92 -35.77 -10.07
C ARG A 28 -58.53 -36.98 -9.22
N LEU A 29 -57.27 -37.07 -8.77
CA LEU A 29 -56.80 -38.11 -7.85
C LEU A 29 -57.21 -37.84 -6.42
N GLY A 30 -57.38 -36.57 -5.99
CA GLY A 30 -57.91 -36.19 -4.68
C GLY A 30 -59.38 -36.51 -4.49
N ASP A 31 -60.13 -36.49 -5.59
CA ASP A 31 -61.57 -36.75 -5.59
C ASP A 31 -61.95 -38.24 -5.79
N ALA A 32 -61.05 -39.13 -6.19
CA ALA A 32 -61.23 -40.55 -6.42
C ALA A 32 -60.66 -41.38 -5.25
N ALA A 33 -61.59 -41.99 -4.47
CA ALA A 33 -61.24 -43.02 -3.48
C ALA A 33 -60.34 -44.11 -4.11
N PHE A 34 -59.34 -44.54 -3.42
CA PHE A 34 -58.19 -45.40 -3.71
C PHE A 34 -58.47 -46.82 -4.31
N GLN A 35 -59.51 -47.01 -5.10
CA GLN A 35 -59.84 -48.32 -5.67
C GLN A 35 -60.18 -48.36 -7.18
N THR A 36 -59.89 -47.30 -7.93
CA THR A 36 -60.09 -47.35 -9.38
C THR A 36 -58.75 -47.64 -10.10
N PRO A 37 -58.77 -48.56 -11.12
CA PRO A 37 -57.56 -48.80 -11.94
C PRO A 37 -57.16 -47.49 -12.62
N VAL A 38 -55.84 -47.16 -12.56
CA VAL A 38 -55.33 -45.95 -13.16
C VAL A 38 -55.61 -45.96 -14.64
N ASP A 39 -56.15 -44.88 -15.15
CA ASP A 39 -56.46 -44.72 -16.59
C ASP A 39 -55.17 -44.87 -17.41
N PRO A 40 -55.09 -45.79 -18.42
CA PRO A 40 -53.95 -45.93 -19.31
C PRO A 40 -53.52 -44.66 -20.04
N GLY A 41 -54.49 -43.74 -20.28
CA GLY A 41 -54.25 -42.41 -20.84
C GLY A 41 -53.47 -41.51 -19.85
N LEU A 42 -53.70 -41.62 -18.57
CA LEU A 42 -53.03 -40.89 -17.54
C LEU A 42 -51.55 -41.36 -17.38
N LEU A 43 -51.33 -42.67 -17.39
CA LEU A 43 -49.98 -43.26 -17.39
C LEU A 43 -49.16 -42.85 -18.64
N ALA A 44 -49.81 -42.74 -19.79
CA ALA A 44 -49.13 -42.27 -21.02
C ALA A 44 -48.78 -40.78 -20.93
N ALA A 45 -49.66 -39.96 -20.35
CA ALA A 45 -49.38 -38.52 -20.12
C ALA A 45 -48.26 -38.32 -19.10
N GLU A 46 -48.24 -39.09 -18.00
CA GLU A 46 -47.15 -39.09 -17.02
C GLU A 46 -45.80 -39.48 -17.67
N ARG A 47 -45.78 -40.47 -18.57
CA ARG A 47 -44.57 -40.85 -19.30
C ARG A 47 -44.02 -39.69 -20.18
N GLN A 48 -44.90 -39.03 -20.92
CA GLN A 48 -44.51 -37.91 -21.76
C GLN A 48 -43.96 -36.74 -20.96
N VAL A 49 -44.57 -36.45 -19.81
CA VAL A 49 -44.09 -35.40 -18.88
C VAL A 49 -42.76 -35.80 -18.28
N ALA A 50 -42.56 -37.06 -17.87
CA ALA A 50 -41.29 -37.56 -17.34
C ALA A 50 -40.16 -37.46 -18.36
N ASP A 51 -40.41 -37.86 -19.60
CA ASP A 51 -39.43 -37.80 -20.71
C ASP A 51 -39.08 -36.35 -21.05
N ALA A 52 -40.07 -35.46 -21.11
CA ALA A 52 -39.85 -34.04 -21.37
C ALA A 52 -39.07 -33.36 -20.21
N ALA A 53 -39.37 -33.71 -18.96
CA ALA A 53 -38.63 -33.19 -17.80
C ALA A 53 -37.19 -33.72 -17.76
N ALA A 54 -36.96 -35.00 -18.10
CA ALA A 54 -35.62 -35.56 -18.21
C ALA A 54 -34.79 -34.88 -19.30
N ALA A 55 -35.39 -34.61 -20.47
CA ALA A 55 -34.75 -33.89 -21.57
C ALA A 55 -34.38 -32.44 -21.21
N SER A 56 -35.20 -31.78 -20.37
CA SER A 56 -34.99 -30.40 -19.95
C SER A 56 -34.09 -30.28 -18.70
N ALA A 57 -33.83 -31.38 -18.01
CA ALA A 57 -33.14 -31.37 -16.70
C ALA A 57 -31.76 -30.73 -16.73
N GLN A 58 -31.00 -30.88 -17.83
CA GLN A 58 -29.69 -30.30 -17.98
C GLN A 58 -29.73 -28.77 -18.14
N GLN A 59 -30.73 -28.24 -18.83
CA GLN A 59 -30.93 -26.80 -19.01
C GLN A 59 -31.44 -26.15 -17.71
N LEU A 60 -32.34 -26.83 -16.99
CA LEU A 60 -32.88 -26.37 -15.70
C LEU A 60 -31.80 -26.35 -14.59
N ARG A 61 -30.82 -27.28 -14.66
CA ARG A 61 -29.68 -27.32 -13.73
C ARG A 61 -28.70 -26.16 -13.93
N ALA A 62 -28.69 -25.53 -15.08
CA ALA A 62 -27.80 -24.39 -15.38
C ALA A 62 -28.45 -23.03 -15.04
N ASP A 63 -29.76 -22.97 -14.75
CA ASP A 63 -30.42 -21.70 -14.39
C ASP A 63 -30.14 -21.33 -12.94
N PRO A 64 -29.49 -20.19 -12.66
CA PRO A 64 -29.19 -19.75 -11.30
C PRO A 64 -30.42 -19.39 -10.46
N GLU A 65 -31.58 -19.25 -11.08
CA GLU A 65 -32.84 -18.86 -10.41
C GLU A 65 -33.77 -20.03 -10.16
N LEU A 66 -33.33 -21.25 -10.44
CA LEU A 66 -34.06 -22.50 -10.23
C LEU A 66 -33.22 -23.47 -9.40
N LEU A 67 -33.77 -24.15 -8.43
CA LEU A 67 -33.09 -25.17 -7.62
C LEU A 67 -33.75 -26.52 -7.81
N HIS A 68 -32.97 -27.55 -8.08
CA HIS A 68 -33.40 -28.95 -8.02
C HIS A 68 -33.46 -29.39 -6.54
N ALA A 69 -34.65 -29.34 -5.95
CA ALA A 69 -34.86 -29.52 -4.50
C ALA A 69 -35.22 -30.97 -4.11
N GLY A 70 -35.32 -31.87 -5.06
CA GLY A 70 -35.70 -33.27 -4.83
C GLY A 70 -36.37 -33.91 -6.02
N ARG A 71 -37.23 -34.89 -5.76
CA ARG A 71 -37.97 -35.61 -6.75
C ARG A 71 -39.45 -35.68 -6.39
N VAL A 72 -40.32 -35.52 -7.38
CA VAL A 72 -41.76 -35.79 -7.24
C VAL A 72 -41.98 -37.27 -7.53
N ILE A 73 -42.72 -37.96 -6.64
CA ILE A 73 -43.05 -39.38 -6.78
C ILE A 73 -44.36 -39.48 -7.55
N LEU A 74 -44.31 -40.21 -8.66
CA LEU A 74 -45.45 -40.53 -9.52
C LEU A 74 -45.91 -41.94 -9.31
N HIS A 75 -47.01 -42.35 -9.97
CA HIS A 75 -47.47 -43.71 -9.98
C HIS A 75 -46.40 -44.68 -10.54
N GLU A 76 -46.50 -45.94 -10.13
CA GLU A 76 -45.53 -46.99 -10.49
C GLU A 76 -44.07 -46.71 -10.07
N GLY A 77 -43.85 -45.83 -9.07
CA GLY A 77 -42.50 -45.54 -8.57
C GLY A 77 -41.64 -44.70 -9.50
N ARG A 78 -42.24 -44.09 -10.53
CA ARG A 78 -41.52 -43.10 -11.37
C ARG A 78 -41.31 -41.81 -10.64
N THR A 79 -40.26 -41.08 -10.99
CA THR A 79 -39.94 -39.82 -10.37
C THR A 79 -39.75 -38.73 -11.42
N LEU A 80 -40.08 -37.50 -11.07
CA LEU A 80 -39.74 -36.26 -11.80
C LEU A 80 -38.81 -35.41 -10.93
N PRO A 81 -37.87 -34.67 -11.53
CA PRO A 81 -37.09 -33.68 -10.77
C PRO A 81 -38.02 -32.61 -10.19
N LEU A 82 -37.93 -32.39 -8.89
CA LEU A 82 -38.59 -31.28 -8.21
C LEU A 82 -37.72 -30.03 -8.39
N VAL A 83 -38.14 -29.12 -9.26
CA VAL A 83 -37.50 -27.85 -9.49
C VAL A 83 -38.33 -26.73 -8.87
N VAL A 84 -37.72 -25.93 -8.05
CA VAL A 84 -38.36 -24.81 -7.34
C VAL A 84 -37.71 -23.47 -7.68
N PRO A 85 -38.50 -22.37 -7.67
CA PRO A 85 -37.93 -21.03 -7.76
C PRO A 85 -36.95 -20.78 -6.61
N PHE A 86 -35.80 -20.24 -6.96
CA PHE A 86 -34.75 -19.93 -5.99
C PHE A 86 -34.02 -18.68 -6.43
N GLY A 87 -33.12 -18.14 -5.61
CA GLY A 87 -32.39 -16.93 -5.99
C GLY A 87 -33.28 -15.69 -6.02
N ALA A 88 -33.34 -14.98 -7.13
CA ALA A 88 -34.21 -13.81 -7.25
C ALA A 88 -35.70 -14.13 -7.35
N ARG A 89 -36.04 -15.37 -7.70
CA ARG A 89 -37.45 -15.77 -7.91
C ARG A 89 -38.17 -16.22 -6.66
N GLY A 90 -37.44 -16.61 -5.58
CA GLY A 90 -38.09 -17.09 -4.37
C GLY A 90 -37.12 -17.54 -3.29
N HIS A 91 -37.65 -17.64 -2.11
CA HIS A 91 -37.03 -18.35 -0.98
C HIS A 91 -37.40 -19.81 -0.99
N LEU A 92 -36.67 -20.64 -0.25
CA LEU A 92 -37.00 -22.02 0.00
C LEU A 92 -37.01 -22.25 1.52
N ALA A 93 -38.01 -22.96 2.01
CA ALA A 93 -38.10 -23.33 3.40
C ALA A 93 -38.45 -24.81 3.59
N THR A 94 -38.11 -25.35 4.76
CA THR A 94 -38.54 -26.69 5.18
C THR A 94 -39.16 -26.67 6.58
N SER A 95 -40.07 -27.58 6.86
CA SER A 95 -40.70 -27.68 8.17
C SER A 95 -39.80 -28.31 9.23
N VAL A 96 -38.70 -28.98 8.81
CA VAL A 96 -37.71 -29.62 9.65
C VAL A 96 -36.34 -29.08 9.35
N ASP A 97 -35.43 -29.10 10.28
CA ASP A 97 -34.08 -28.57 10.11
C ASP A 97 -33.05 -29.63 9.61
N ALA A 98 -31.82 -29.21 9.43
CA ALA A 98 -30.72 -30.02 8.89
C ALA A 98 -30.25 -31.17 9.81
N ARG A 99 -30.84 -31.38 10.97
CA ARG A 99 -30.71 -32.63 11.72
C ARG A 99 -31.28 -33.83 10.96
N VAL A 100 -32.19 -33.58 10.02
CA VAL A 100 -32.68 -34.56 9.06
C VAL A 100 -31.69 -34.59 7.86
N GLU A 101 -31.12 -35.77 7.57
CA GLU A 101 -30.05 -35.89 6.52
C GLU A 101 -30.53 -35.41 5.15
N GLY A 102 -31.78 -35.65 4.75
CA GLY A 102 -32.31 -35.12 3.49
C GLY A 102 -32.32 -33.59 3.40
N VAL A 103 -32.54 -32.91 4.53
CA VAL A 103 -32.44 -31.44 4.62
C VAL A 103 -30.99 -30.98 4.58
N ALA A 104 -30.07 -31.68 5.23
CA ALA A 104 -28.64 -31.39 5.14
C ALA A 104 -28.13 -31.55 3.70
N ASN A 105 -28.60 -32.53 2.96
CA ASN A 105 -28.31 -32.71 1.52
C ASN A 105 -28.92 -31.59 0.69
N LEU A 106 -30.14 -31.14 1.01
CA LEU A 106 -30.74 -29.96 0.36
C LEU A 106 -29.90 -28.70 0.56
N VAL A 107 -29.39 -28.46 1.77
CA VAL A 107 -28.49 -27.33 2.08
C VAL A 107 -27.22 -27.38 1.23
N ARG A 108 -26.55 -28.54 1.17
CA ARG A 108 -25.33 -28.74 0.39
C ARG A 108 -25.59 -28.53 -1.10
N THR A 109 -26.66 -29.14 -1.64
CA THR A 109 -27.06 -29.01 -3.05
C THR A 109 -27.37 -27.55 -3.40
N ALA A 110 -28.11 -26.83 -2.53
CA ALA A 110 -28.49 -25.45 -2.79
C ALA A 110 -27.24 -24.52 -2.82
N ILE A 111 -26.30 -24.72 -1.90
CA ILE A 111 -25.05 -23.91 -1.88
C ILE A 111 -24.19 -24.22 -3.12
N LEU A 112 -23.94 -25.51 -3.43
CA LEU A 112 -23.13 -25.88 -4.60
C LEU A 112 -23.76 -25.37 -5.90
N HIS A 113 -25.07 -25.49 -6.04
CA HIS A 113 -25.80 -24.95 -7.18
C HIS A 113 -25.70 -23.42 -7.26
N ALA A 114 -25.98 -22.72 -6.18
CA ALA A 114 -25.97 -21.26 -6.16
C ALA A 114 -24.59 -20.67 -6.47
N VAL A 115 -23.51 -21.30 -5.97
CA VAL A 115 -22.13 -20.89 -6.26
C VAL A 115 -21.69 -21.34 -7.66
N GLY A 116 -22.07 -22.55 -8.07
CA GLY A 116 -21.65 -23.15 -9.36
C GLY A 116 -22.22 -22.44 -10.58
N THR A 117 -23.46 -21.93 -10.47
CA THR A 117 -24.20 -21.31 -11.59
C THR A 117 -23.98 -19.81 -11.73
N ARG A 118 -23.25 -19.19 -10.82
CA ARG A 118 -22.96 -17.74 -10.84
C ARG A 118 -21.48 -17.46 -11.08
N GLU A 119 -21.22 -16.25 -11.56
CA GLU A 119 -19.84 -15.77 -11.68
C GLU A 119 -19.21 -15.61 -10.28
N PRO A 120 -17.92 -15.95 -10.12
CA PRO A 120 -17.19 -15.74 -8.87
C PRO A 120 -17.29 -14.28 -8.40
N GLY A 121 -17.51 -14.09 -7.11
CA GLY A 121 -17.70 -12.77 -6.52
C GLY A 121 -19.12 -12.18 -6.63
N GLY A 122 -20.00 -12.77 -7.45
CA GLY A 122 -21.38 -12.32 -7.59
C GLY A 122 -22.35 -12.80 -6.49
N LEU A 123 -21.92 -13.75 -5.65
CA LEU A 123 -22.71 -14.33 -4.56
C LEU A 123 -21.86 -14.52 -3.32
N ARG A 124 -22.39 -14.08 -2.17
CA ARG A 124 -21.88 -14.41 -0.83
C ARG A 124 -22.84 -15.38 -0.14
N VAL A 125 -22.31 -16.34 0.60
CA VAL A 125 -23.09 -17.29 1.38
C VAL A 125 -22.85 -17.07 2.86
N VAL A 126 -23.93 -16.93 3.64
CA VAL A 126 -23.86 -16.78 5.09
C VAL A 126 -24.62 -17.96 5.71
N GLY A 127 -23.97 -18.67 6.63
CA GLY A 127 -24.52 -19.87 7.25
C GLY A 127 -24.95 -19.63 8.70
N ILE A 128 -26.06 -20.26 9.11
CA ILE A 128 -26.48 -20.38 10.51
C ILE A 128 -26.77 -21.85 10.76
N ASP A 129 -26.07 -22.46 11.73
CA ASP A 129 -26.23 -23.86 12.08
C ASP A 129 -25.94 -24.09 13.57
N THR A 130 -26.88 -23.67 14.46
CA THR A 130 -26.64 -23.64 15.89
C THR A 130 -26.91 -24.98 16.56
N ALA A 131 -27.84 -25.82 16.01
CA ALA A 131 -28.16 -27.10 16.60
C ALA A 131 -27.15 -28.21 16.25
N THR A 132 -26.49 -28.14 15.11
CA THR A 132 -25.45 -29.12 14.71
C THR A 132 -24.04 -28.54 14.75
N LEU A 133 -23.86 -27.34 15.32
CA LEU A 133 -22.58 -26.68 15.50
C LEU A 133 -21.77 -26.57 14.19
N GLY A 134 -22.42 -26.32 13.06
CA GLY A 134 -21.81 -26.15 11.74
C GLY A 134 -21.58 -27.46 10.97
N ALA A 135 -22.00 -28.61 11.47
CA ALA A 135 -21.76 -29.91 10.83
C ALA A 135 -22.38 -30.02 9.42
N SER A 136 -23.51 -29.32 9.17
CA SER A 136 -24.16 -29.28 7.85
C SER A 136 -23.25 -28.66 6.77
N PHE A 137 -22.35 -27.76 7.14
CA PHE A 137 -21.42 -27.07 6.27
C PHE A 137 -20.02 -27.71 6.18
N ALA A 138 -19.71 -28.71 7.02
CA ALA A 138 -18.38 -29.28 7.12
C ALA A 138 -17.81 -29.76 5.76
N PRO A 139 -18.57 -30.43 4.85
CA PRO A 139 -18.05 -30.83 3.55
C PRO A 139 -17.79 -29.65 2.59
N LEU A 140 -18.29 -28.46 2.91
CA LEU A 140 -18.16 -27.22 2.11
C LEU A 140 -17.00 -26.32 2.61
N ARG A 141 -16.19 -26.80 3.55
CA ARG A 141 -15.06 -26.06 4.10
C ARG A 141 -14.14 -25.41 3.06
N PRO A 142 -13.79 -26.04 1.92
CA PRO A 142 -13.01 -25.38 0.87
C PRO A 142 -13.59 -24.03 0.40
N LEU A 143 -14.92 -23.91 0.33
CA LEU A 143 -15.59 -22.65 -0.03
C LEU A 143 -15.47 -21.59 1.07
N ALA A 144 -15.46 -21.99 2.35
CA ALA A 144 -15.22 -21.08 3.46
C ALA A 144 -13.76 -20.60 3.46
N ASP A 145 -12.81 -21.50 3.26
CA ASP A 145 -11.37 -21.18 3.14
C ASP A 145 -11.08 -20.27 1.94
N ALA A 146 -11.92 -20.28 0.92
CA ALA A 146 -11.86 -19.39 -0.25
C ALA A 146 -12.61 -18.07 -0.07
N GLY A 147 -13.28 -17.85 1.08
CA GLY A 147 -14.05 -16.64 1.36
C GLY A 147 -15.42 -16.56 0.63
N VAL A 148 -15.90 -17.64 0.02
CA VAL A 148 -17.22 -17.71 -0.64
C VAL A 148 -18.33 -17.90 0.39
N ILE A 149 -18.07 -18.74 1.41
CA ILE A 149 -18.92 -18.88 2.58
C ILE A 149 -18.28 -18.07 3.71
N GLU A 150 -19.02 -17.10 4.26
CA GLU A 150 -18.60 -16.38 5.46
C GLU A 150 -18.71 -17.29 6.69
N ALA A 151 -18.19 -16.87 7.82
CA ALA A 151 -18.19 -17.70 9.04
C ALA A 151 -19.60 -18.24 9.34
N VAL A 152 -19.71 -19.56 9.52
CA VAL A 152 -20.97 -20.20 9.89
C VAL A 152 -21.27 -19.91 11.36
N ALA A 153 -22.42 -19.31 11.66
CA ALA A 153 -22.86 -19.01 13.00
C ALA A 153 -23.30 -20.30 13.73
N THR A 154 -22.63 -20.63 14.84
CA THR A 154 -22.87 -21.86 15.62
C THR A 154 -23.48 -21.61 16.98
N ASP A 155 -23.71 -20.35 17.33
CA ASP A 155 -24.38 -19.94 18.55
C ASP A 155 -25.40 -18.81 18.29
N ALA A 156 -26.24 -18.51 19.29
CA ALA A 156 -27.32 -17.53 19.16
C ALA A 156 -26.82 -16.09 18.88
N ARG A 157 -25.65 -15.71 19.40
CA ARG A 157 -25.06 -14.38 19.18
C ARG A 157 -24.56 -14.27 17.74
N ALA A 158 -23.75 -15.22 17.30
CA ALA A 158 -23.26 -15.27 15.92
C ALA A 158 -24.41 -15.35 14.91
N ALA A 159 -25.51 -16.06 15.23
CA ALA A 159 -26.72 -16.09 14.41
C ALA A 159 -27.37 -14.69 14.30
N ALA A 160 -27.45 -13.93 15.39
CA ALA A 160 -27.97 -12.57 15.37
C ALA A 160 -27.05 -11.61 14.52
N ASP A 161 -25.74 -11.80 14.60
CA ASP A 161 -24.78 -11.06 13.78
C ASP A 161 -24.89 -11.41 12.29
N ALA A 162 -25.09 -12.69 11.96
CA ALA A 162 -25.34 -13.15 10.58
C ALA A 162 -26.62 -12.53 9.97
N VAL A 163 -27.70 -12.43 10.77
CA VAL A 163 -28.93 -11.76 10.33
C VAL A 163 -28.70 -10.26 10.16
N ALA A 164 -27.98 -9.60 11.08
CA ALA A 164 -27.63 -8.20 10.97
C ALA A 164 -26.79 -7.90 9.71
N LEU A 165 -25.87 -8.80 9.33
CA LEU A 165 -25.12 -8.72 8.10
C LEU A 165 -26.06 -8.75 6.87
N ALA A 166 -27.06 -9.63 6.86
CA ALA A 166 -28.01 -9.70 5.75
C ALA A 166 -28.95 -8.47 5.69
N GLU A 167 -29.31 -7.89 6.85
CA GLU A 167 -30.04 -6.61 6.92
C GLU A 167 -29.18 -5.45 6.37
N SER A 168 -27.90 -5.42 6.74
CA SER A 168 -26.94 -4.45 6.19
C SER A 168 -26.79 -4.57 4.67
N GLN A 169 -26.75 -5.79 4.13
CA GLN A 169 -26.73 -6.03 2.68
C GLN A 169 -27.93 -5.38 1.97
N VAL A 170 -29.14 -5.51 2.54
CA VAL A 170 -30.34 -4.85 2.00
C VAL A 170 -30.16 -3.33 2.01
N ALA A 171 -29.71 -2.75 3.13
CA ALA A 171 -29.48 -1.32 3.25
C ALA A 171 -28.42 -0.80 2.24
N GLU A 172 -27.32 -1.52 2.09
CA GLU A 172 -26.24 -1.20 1.13
C GLU A 172 -26.73 -1.23 -0.33
N ARG A 173 -27.61 -2.20 -0.68
CA ARG A 173 -28.19 -2.26 -2.05
C ARG A 173 -29.19 -1.15 -2.30
N ILE A 174 -30.02 -0.80 -1.30
CA ILE A 174 -30.93 0.36 -1.39
C ILE A 174 -30.11 1.63 -1.63
N ALA A 175 -28.98 1.76 -0.98
CA ALA A 175 -28.08 2.91 -1.14
C ALA A 175 -27.23 2.87 -2.43
N GLY A 176 -27.36 1.83 -3.26
CA GLY A 176 -26.57 1.65 -4.51
C GLY A 176 -25.09 1.36 -4.29
N ARG A 177 -24.67 1.01 -3.07
CA ARG A 177 -23.26 0.75 -2.72
C ARG A 177 -22.81 -0.68 -2.99
N ARG A 178 -23.75 -1.63 -3.18
CA ARG A 178 -23.47 -3.05 -3.48
C ARG A 178 -24.27 -3.56 -4.67
N THR A 179 -23.68 -4.49 -5.41
CA THR A 179 -24.30 -5.15 -6.56
C THR A 179 -24.34 -6.68 -6.43
N ASP A 180 -23.50 -7.25 -5.55
CA ASP A 180 -23.45 -8.69 -5.23
C ASP A 180 -24.75 -9.17 -4.57
N ARG A 181 -25.00 -10.48 -4.66
CA ARG A 181 -26.13 -11.15 -4.02
C ARG A 181 -25.70 -11.89 -2.75
N MET A 182 -26.64 -12.16 -1.86
CA MET A 182 -26.41 -12.93 -0.67
C MET A 182 -27.39 -14.11 -0.58
N LEU A 183 -26.87 -15.29 -0.24
CA LEU A 183 -27.64 -16.45 0.17
C LEU A 183 -27.46 -16.66 1.66
N LEU A 184 -28.51 -16.39 2.44
CA LEU A 184 -28.57 -16.69 3.87
C LEU A 184 -29.14 -18.11 4.03
N VAL A 185 -28.33 -19.01 4.56
CA VAL A 185 -28.71 -20.41 4.80
C VAL A 185 -28.87 -20.65 6.29
N VAL A 186 -30.10 -20.83 6.70
CA VAL A 186 -30.43 -21.23 8.08
C VAL A 186 -30.62 -22.74 8.09
N ALA A 187 -29.57 -23.49 8.36
CA ALA A 187 -29.61 -24.96 8.41
C ALA A 187 -30.29 -25.46 9.69
N SER A 188 -30.00 -24.80 10.82
CA SER A 188 -30.70 -25.04 12.09
C SER A 188 -30.62 -23.81 12.99
N LEU A 189 -31.65 -23.63 13.83
CA LEU A 189 -31.70 -22.50 14.78
C LEU A 189 -31.66 -22.92 16.25
N GLY A 190 -31.82 -24.21 16.56
CA GLY A 190 -31.92 -24.68 17.95
C GLY A 190 -33.02 -23.92 18.74
N GLU A 191 -32.67 -23.55 19.96
CA GLU A 191 -33.56 -22.70 20.81
C GLU A 191 -33.29 -21.21 20.52
N ALA A 192 -33.70 -20.74 19.34
CA ALA A 192 -33.47 -19.36 18.95
C ALA A 192 -34.42 -18.39 19.66
N PRO A 193 -33.96 -17.19 20.06
CA PRO A 193 -34.83 -16.13 20.56
C PRO A 193 -35.91 -15.77 19.51
N ARG A 194 -37.16 -15.60 19.98
CA ARG A 194 -38.29 -15.26 19.11
C ARG A 194 -38.05 -14.03 18.26
N GLN A 195 -37.36 -13.04 18.79
CA GLN A 195 -36.95 -11.83 18.06
C GLN A 195 -36.08 -12.14 16.84
N LEU A 196 -35.18 -13.14 16.90
CA LEU A 196 -34.35 -13.53 15.78
C LEU A 196 -35.19 -14.11 14.63
N VAL A 197 -36.18 -14.95 14.95
CA VAL A 197 -37.11 -15.51 13.96
C VAL A 197 -37.95 -14.41 13.32
N GLU A 198 -38.41 -13.44 14.08
CA GLU A 198 -39.17 -12.30 13.58
C GLU A 198 -38.34 -11.44 12.63
N ARG A 199 -37.05 -11.21 12.92
CA ARG A 199 -36.11 -10.52 12.03
C ARG A 199 -35.89 -11.31 10.73
N LEU A 200 -35.71 -12.62 10.77
CA LEU A 200 -35.59 -13.47 9.58
C LEU A 200 -36.85 -13.37 8.71
N TYR A 201 -38.03 -13.36 9.28
CA TYR A 201 -39.29 -13.21 8.55
C TYR A 201 -39.44 -11.80 7.95
N ALA A 202 -38.98 -10.75 8.65
CA ALA A 202 -38.94 -9.40 8.12
C ALA A 202 -37.98 -9.29 6.95
N LEU A 203 -36.77 -9.87 7.09
CA LEU A 203 -35.77 -9.94 6.04
C LEU A 203 -36.28 -10.70 4.79
N ALA A 204 -37.01 -11.83 4.98
CA ALA A 204 -37.59 -12.57 3.86
C ALA A 204 -38.61 -11.75 3.07
N ARG A 205 -39.42 -10.91 3.74
CA ARG A 205 -40.40 -10.04 3.03
C ARG A 205 -39.78 -9.01 2.11
N SER A 206 -38.58 -8.50 2.42
CA SER A 206 -37.92 -7.43 1.63
C SER A 206 -36.69 -7.89 0.87
N GLY A 207 -36.10 -9.01 1.25
CA GLY A 207 -34.76 -9.44 0.82
C GLY A 207 -34.63 -9.74 -0.66
N LEU A 208 -35.65 -10.43 -1.25
CA LEU A 208 -35.58 -10.81 -2.69
C LEU A 208 -35.39 -9.63 -3.61
N ALA A 209 -36.15 -8.54 -3.40
CA ALA A 209 -36.04 -7.33 -4.20
C ALA A 209 -34.65 -6.67 -4.09
N HIS A 210 -33.93 -6.95 -3.01
CA HIS A 210 -32.64 -6.39 -2.69
C HIS A 210 -31.49 -7.40 -2.71
N GLY A 211 -31.70 -8.53 -3.42
CA GLY A 211 -30.67 -9.53 -3.70
C GLY A 211 -30.32 -10.45 -2.54
N VAL A 212 -31.14 -10.54 -1.50
CA VAL A 212 -30.96 -11.49 -0.41
C VAL A 212 -31.95 -12.63 -0.57
N THR A 213 -31.45 -13.87 -0.73
CA THR A 213 -32.24 -15.11 -0.79
C THR A 213 -32.06 -15.84 0.53
N VAL A 214 -33.15 -16.44 1.05
CA VAL A 214 -33.14 -17.23 2.29
C VAL A 214 -33.49 -18.68 1.99
N LEU A 215 -32.62 -19.59 2.46
CA LEU A 215 -32.95 -21.02 2.62
C LEU A 215 -33.19 -21.27 4.11
N GLY A 216 -34.46 -21.43 4.51
CA GLY A 216 -34.87 -21.52 5.92
C GLY A 216 -35.28 -22.92 6.33
N CYS A 217 -34.34 -23.70 6.92
CA CYS A 217 -34.70 -25.04 7.43
C CYS A 217 -35.25 -24.95 8.85
N GLY A 218 -36.43 -25.64 9.07
CA GLY A 218 -37.17 -25.51 10.30
C GLY A 218 -38.02 -24.23 10.40
N LEU A 219 -38.23 -23.52 9.28
CA LEU A 219 -38.95 -22.25 9.21
C LEU A 219 -40.18 -22.36 8.27
N PRO A 220 -41.20 -23.13 8.58
CA PRO A 220 -42.30 -23.40 7.68
C PRO A 220 -43.18 -22.19 7.32
N GLU A 221 -43.10 -21.11 8.09
CA GLU A 221 -43.85 -19.87 7.87
C GLU A 221 -43.00 -18.76 7.18
N LEU A 222 -41.87 -19.13 6.58
CA LEU A 222 -40.99 -18.15 5.92
C LEU A 222 -41.74 -17.46 4.77
N PRO A 223 -41.85 -16.12 4.77
CA PRO A 223 -42.58 -15.40 3.73
C PRO A 223 -41.93 -15.56 2.36
N GLN A 224 -42.71 -15.59 1.28
CA GLN A 224 -42.26 -15.70 -0.12
C GLN A 224 -41.40 -16.95 -0.40
N ALA A 225 -41.57 -18.01 0.39
CA ALA A 225 -40.82 -19.25 0.24
C ALA A 225 -41.77 -20.37 -0.32
N ALA A 226 -41.18 -21.20 -1.22
CA ALA A 226 -41.73 -22.55 -1.38
C ALA A 226 -41.39 -23.35 -0.13
N VAL A 227 -42.36 -24.13 0.41
CA VAL A 227 -42.16 -24.83 1.69
C VAL A 227 -42.31 -26.33 1.49
N MET A 228 -41.27 -27.07 1.91
CA MET A 228 -41.27 -28.53 1.97
C MET A 228 -41.69 -28.98 3.38
N HIS A 229 -42.83 -29.61 3.50
CA HIS A 229 -43.36 -30.13 4.75
C HIS A 229 -43.07 -31.61 4.91
N ALA A 230 -42.34 -31.98 5.96
CA ALA A 230 -42.11 -33.38 6.34
C ALA A 230 -43.15 -33.80 7.40
N SER A 231 -43.86 -34.88 7.16
CA SER A 231 -44.85 -35.43 8.07
C SER A 231 -44.90 -36.94 7.92
N ALA A 232 -44.76 -37.68 9.01
CA ALA A 232 -45.00 -39.13 9.12
C ALA A 232 -44.39 -39.99 7.99
N GLY A 233 -43.16 -39.67 7.55
CA GLY A 233 -42.44 -40.41 6.49
C GLY A 233 -42.74 -39.96 5.05
N ALA A 234 -43.55 -38.93 4.86
CA ALA A 234 -43.81 -38.31 3.57
C ALA A 234 -43.39 -36.83 3.59
N VAL A 235 -42.93 -36.35 2.45
CA VAL A 235 -42.63 -34.92 2.23
C VAL A 235 -43.62 -34.40 1.17
N THR A 236 -44.16 -33.22 1.45
CA THR A 236 -45.04 -32.50 0.48
C THR A 236 -44.49 -31.10 0.29
N ILE A 237 -44.81 -30.50 -0.88
CA ILE A 237 -44.41 -29.13 -1.16
C ILE A 237 -45.57 -28.20 -1.37
N THR A 238 -45.55 -27.03 -0.75
CA THR A 238 -46.54 -25.98 -1.01
C THR A 238 -45.89 -24.78 -1.65
N ASN A 239 -46.54 -24.18 -2.65
CA ASN A 239 -46.09 -22.94 -3.25
C ASN A 239 -46.69 -21.74 -2.50
N PRO A 240 -45.90 -20.66 -2.32
CA PRO A 240 -46.45 -19.42 -1.80
C PRO A 240 -47.49 -18.82 -2.77
N PRO A 241 -48.46 -18.03 -2.29
CA PRO A 241 -49.34 -17.25 -3.13
C PRO A 241 -48.55 -16.38 -4.11
N ALA A 242 -48.96 -16.33 -5.36
CA ALA A 242 -48.29 -15.65 -6.50
C ALA A 242 -46.96 -16.27 -6.98
N ALA A 243 -46.61 -17.48 -6.56
CA ALA A 243 -45.50 -18.20 -7.21
C ALA A 243 -45.79 -18.45 -8.72
N PRO A 244 -44.73 -18.38 -9.56
CA PRO A 244 -44.92 -18.58 -11.03
C PRO A 244 -45.34 -19.98 -11.43
N PHE A 245 -45.41 -20.95 -10.51
CA PHE A 245 -45.83 -22.31 -10.75
C PHE A 245 -47.29 -22.54 -10.23
N GLY A 246 -48.21 -22.39 -11.07
CA GLY A 246 -49.59 -22.80 -10.86
C GLY A 246 -50.55 -21.74 -10.27
N ARG A 247 -51.83 -21.85 -10.68
CA ARG A 247 -52.94 -21.09 -10.14
C ARG A 247 -53.58 -21.95 -9.05
N GLY A 248 -53.26 -21.74 -7.78
CA GLY A 248 -53.87 -22.45 -6.69
C GLY A 248 -53.01 -22.61 -5.46
N GLU A 249 -53.56 -23.20 -4.38
CA GLU A 249 -52.97 -23.36 -3.06
C GLU A 249 -51.85 -24.42 -2.96
N GLY A 250 -50.96 -24.50 -3.95
CA GLY A 250 -49.81 -25.38 -3.93
C GLY A 250 -50.03 -26.80 -4.45
N LEU A 251 -48.96 -27.49 -4.77
CA LEU A 251 -48.95 -28.88 -5.21
C LEU A 251 -48.74 -29.76 -3.94
N ALA A 252 -49.80 -30.38 -3.43
CA ALA A 252 -49.68 -31.39 -2.37
C ALA A 252 -49.27 -32.73 -3.00
N ALA A 253 -48.08 -32.82 -3.55
CA ALA A 253 -47.56 -34.05 -4.14
C ALA A 253 -46.56 -34.70 -3.19
N PRO A 254 -46.51 -36.04 -3.12
CA PRO A 254 -45.45 -36.71 -2.41
C PRO A 254 -44.10 -36.46 -3.11
N VAL A 255 -43.13 -36.01 -2.34
CA VAL A 255 -41.77 -35.70 -2.83
C VAL A 255 -40.72 -36.43 -2.01
N ASP A 256 -39.60 -36.73 -2.63
CA ASP A 256 -38.38 -37.17 -1.94
C ASP A 256 -37.41 -36.00 -1.80
N TRP A 257 -36.63 -36.04 -0.72
CA TRP A 257 -35.47 -35.16 -0.59
C TRP A 257 -34.51 -35.36 -1.74
N PRO A 258 -33.59 -34.39 -1.99
CA PRO A 258 -32.49 -34.62 -2.93
C PRO A 258 -31.75 -35.90 -2.58
N GLU A 259 -31.33 -36.63 -3.60
CA GLU A 259 -30.52 -37.81 -3.41
C GLU A 259 -29.23 -37.46 -2.62
N ALA A 260 -28.84 -38.35 -1.71
CA ALA A 260 -27.66 -38.15 -0.91
C ALA A 260 -26.45 -38.07 -1.85
N LEU A 261 -25.79 -36.93 -1.86
CA LEU A 261 -24.54 -36.75 -2.58
C LEU A 261 -23.41 -37.44 -1.82
N ASP A 262 -22.55 -38.17 -2.55
CA ASP A 262 -21.38 -38.75 -1.98
C ASP A 262 -20.52 -37.66 -1.29
N PRO A 263 -20.10 -37.81 -0.04
CA PRO A 263 -19.30 -36.80 0.66
C PRO A 263 -18.00 -36.41 -0.07
N SER A 264 -17.38 -37.36 -0.77
CA SER A 264 -16.18 -37.10 -1.58
C SER A 264 -16.51 -36.25 -2.81
N PHE A 265 -17.66 -36.46 -3.44
CA PHE A 265 -18.14 -35.61 -4.54
C PHE A 265 -18.42 -34.18 -4.06
N VAL A 266 -19.11 -34.01 -2.91
CA VAL A 266 -19.40 -32.69 -2.31
C VAL A 266 -18.10 -31.94 -2.02
N ALA A 267 -17.13 -32.61 -1.38
CA ALA A 267 -15.84 -32.00 -1.06
C ALA A 267 -15.03 -31.68 -2.32
N GLY A 268 -15.02 -32.55 -3.33
CA GLY A 268 -14.37 -32.33 -4.61
C GLY A 268 -14.97 -31.17 -5.41
N GLU A 269 -16.28 -31.06 -5.46
CA GLU A 269 -16.96 -29.96 -6.12
C GLU A 269 -16.79 -28.64 -5.36
N ALA A 270 -16.84 -28.66 -4.02
CA ALA A 270 -16.53 -27.50 -3.19
C ALA A 270 -15.09 -27.00 -3.44
N LEU A 271 -14.12 -27.92 -3.55
CA LEU A 271 -12.73 -27.57 -3.87
C LEU A 271 -12.62 -26.96 -5.27
N ARG A 272 -13.24 -27.55 -6.28
CA ARG A 272 -13.23 -27.02 -7.66
C ARG A 272 -13.80 -25.61 -7.72
N LEU A 273 -14.93 -25.37 -7.07
CA LEU A 273 -15.56 -24.05 -7.00
C LEU A 273 -14.73 -23.05 -6.19
N ALA A 274 -14.08 -23.51 -5.12
CA ALA A 274 -13.16 -22.69 -4.34
C ALA A 274 -11.95 -22.24 -5.18
N GLU A 275 -11.33 -23.15 -5.95
CA GLU A 275 -10.23 -22.80 -6.84
C GLU A 275 -10.69 -21.83 -7.96
N ARG A 276 -11.88 -22.04 -8.52
CA ARG A 276 -12.48 -21.09 -9.48
C ARG A 276 -12.68 -19.71 -8.85
N ALA A 277 -13.14 -19.62 -7.61
CA ALA A 277 -13.31 -18.36 -6.90
C ALA A 277 -11.98 -17.68 -6.60
N LYS A 278 -10.99 -18.44 -6.16
CA LYS A 278 -9.61 -17.94 -5.94
C LYS A 278 -8.99 -17.40 -7.23
N ALA A 279 -9.09 -18.17 -8.33
CA ALA A 279 -8.56 -17.77 -9.63
C ALA A 279 -9.21 -16.47 -10.14
N ALA A 280 -10.52 -16.32 -9.97
CA ALA A 280 -11.23 -15.10 -10.36
C ALA A 280 -10.95 -13.91 -9.44
N ALA A 281 -10.58 -14.17 -8.16
CA ALA A 281 -10.17 -13.13 -7.22
C ALA A 281 -8.70 -12.71 -7.41
N THR A 282 -7.91 -13.47 -8.18
CA THR A 282 -6.49 -13.18 -8.41
C THR A 282 -6.36 -12.30 -9.63
N LEU A 283 -6.10 -11.01 -9.41
CA LEU A 283 -5.60 -10.11 -10.45
C LEU A 283 -4.11 -10.37 -10.67
N THR A 284 -3.66 -10.19 -11.89
CA THR A 284 -2.23 -10.05 -12.21
C THR A 284 -1.82 -8.58 -12.04
N PHE A 285 -0.52 -8.31 -11.91
CA PHE A 285 -0.02 -6.94 -11.86
C PHE A 285 -0.44 -6.14 -13.12
N ALA A 286 -0.47 -6.77 -14.29
CA ALA A 286 -0.90 -6.14 -15.53
C ALA A 286 -2.37 -5.67 -15.49
N ASP A 287 -3.24 -6.37 -14.74
CA ASP A 287 -4.64 -6.00 -14.60
C ASP A 287 -4.86 -4.74 -13.74
N LEU A 288 -3.86 -4.34 -12.93
CA LEU A 288 -3.90 -3.07 -12.17
C LEU A 288 -3.70 -1.85 -13.08
N ILE A 289 -3.07 -2.06 -14.23
CA ILE A 289 -2.72 -1.00 -15.17
C ILE A 289 -3.94 -0.67 -16.04
N PRO A 290 -4.35 0.60 -16.14
CA PRO A 290 -5.51 0.95 -16.94
C PRO A 290 -5.26 0.70 -18.44
N ALA A 291 -6.28 0.19 -19.13
CA ALA A 291 -6.21 -0.03 -20.59
C ALA A 291 -5.94 1.25 -21.40
N ARG A 292 -6.28 2.41 -20.83
CA ARG A 292 -5.94 3.73 -21.36
C ARG A 292 -5.11 4.47 -20.33
N PRO A 293 -3.79 4.62 -20.54
CA PRO A 293 -2.94 5.41 -19.68
C PRO A 293 -3.43 6.87 -19.58
N GLU A 294 -3.11 7.52 -18.48
CA GLU A 294 -3.35 8.95 -18.23
C GLU A 294 -4.79 9.41 -18.37
N SER A 295 -5.75 8.50 -18.18
CA SER A 295 -7.18 8.79 -18.25
C SER A 295 -7.79 9.32 -16.95
N GLY A 296 -6.97 9.49 -15.89
CA GLY A 296 -7.42 9.92 -14.56
C GLY A 296 -7.61 11.44 -14.48
N ASP A 297 -8.70 11.90 -13.85
CA ASP A 297 -8.89 13.32 -13.49
C ASP A 297 -8.41 13.55 -12.06
N PRO A 298 -7.32 14.31 -11.84
CA PRO A 298 -6.79 14.57 -10.50
C PRO A 298 -7.52 15.68 -9.74
N SER A 299 -8.51 16.36 -10.34
CA SER A 299 -9.20 17.51 -9.72
C SER A 299 -9.89 17.11 -8.41
N ARG A 300 -10.59 15.98 -8.41
CA ARG A 300 -11.32 15.44 -7.26
C ARG A 300 -10.54 14.48 -6.38
N GLY A 301 -9.36 14.06 -6.79
CA GLY A 301 -8.52 13.10 -6.07
C GLY A 301 -7.72 12.23 -7.02
N LEU A 302 -6.95 11.32 -6.42
CA LEU A 302 -6.26 10.25 -7.17
C LEU A 302 -6.92 8.92 -6.80
N GLU A 303 -7.12 8.06 -7.78
CA GLU A 303 -7.68 6.73 -7.60
C GLU A 303 -6.74 5.66 -8.16
N VAL A 304 -6.61 4.55 -7.45
CA VAL A 304 -5.80 3.41 -7.87
C VAL A 304 -6.52 2.10 -7.59
N LEU A 305 -6.51 1.17 -8.54
CA LEU A 305 -6.94 -0.21 -8.37
C LEU A 305 -5.81 -0.97 -7.67
N ILE A 306 -6.11 -1.64 -6.57
CA ILE A 306 -5.11 -2.41 -5.80
C ILE A 306 -5.34 -3.91 -5.82
N GLY A 307 -6.52 -4.36 -6.23
CA GLY A 307 -6.86 -5.76 -6.15
C GLY A 307 -8.34 -6.04 -6.23
N ARG A 308 -8.75 -7.20 -5.76
CA ARG A 308 -10.15 -7.65 -5.68
C ARG A 308 -10.49 -8.24 -4.32
N ASP A 309 -11.76 -8.14 -3.96
CA ASP A 309 -12.38 -8.91 -2.88
C ASP A 309 -13.58 -9.71 -3.42
N ALA A 310 -14.38 -10.28 -2.52
CA ALA A 310 -15.58 -11.02 -2.90
C ALA A 310 -16.66 -10.15 -3.60
N ALA A 311 -16.63 -8.83 -3.38
CA ALA A 311 -17.57 -7.88 -3.99
C ALA A 311 -17.07 -7.30 -5.32
N GLY A 312 -15.83 -7.57 -5.71
CA GLY A 312 -15.23 -7.10 -6.97
C GLY A 312 -13.93 -6.31 -6.77
N GLU A 313 -13.70 -5.34 -7.65
CA GLU A 313 -12.49 -4.51 -7.63
C GLU A 313 -12.41 -3.63 -6.37
N VAL A 314 -11.21 -3.55 -5.80
CA VAL A 314 -10.91 -2.68 -4.67
C VAL A 314 -10.05 -1.52 -5.15
N ARG A 315 -10.63 -0.33 -5.11
CA ARG A 315 -9.98 0.93 -5.49
C ARG A 315 -9.76 1.78 -4.25
N LEU A 316 -8.57 2.32 -4.13
CA LEU A 316 -8.22 3.28 -3.07
C LEU A 316 -8.15 4.69 -3.65
N ARG A 317 -8.35 5.68 -2.78
CA ARG A 317 -8.36 7.08 -3.19
C ARG A 317 -7.55 7.97 -2.26
N PHE A 318 -6.93 8.99 -2.86
CA PHE A 318 -6.47 10.18 -2.17
C PHE A 318 -7.46 11.29 -2.48
N ASP A 319 -8.39 11.53 -1.58
CA ASP A 319 -9.44 12.53 -1.72
C ASP A 319 -9.67 13.27 -0.38
N ASP A 320 -10.79 13.97 -0.27
CA ASP A 320 -11.12 14.69 0.96
C ASP A 320 -11.49 13.78 2.14
N ALA A 321 -11.96 12.56 1.88
CA ALA A 321 -12.30 11.59 2.91
C ALA A 321 -11.07 10.80 3.39
N THR A 322 -10.17 10.48 2.47
CA THR A 322 -8.98 9.68 2.73
C THR A 322 -7.69 10.34 2.24
N PRO A 323 -7.36 11.55 2.75
CA PRO A 323 -6.27 12.36 2.23
C PRO A 323 -4.88 11.76 2.49
N HIS A 324 -4.72 11.01 3.56
CA HIS A 324 -3.46 10.42 3.98
C HIS A 324 -3.65 8.96 4.37
N TRP A 325 -2.62 8.13 4.12
CA TRP A 325 -2.66 6.70 4.39
C TRP A 325 -1.60 6.29 5.41
N LEU A 326 -1.98 5.43 6.34
CA LEU A 326 -1.05 4.74 7.23
C LEU A 326 -0.99 3.27 6.85
N VAL A 327 0.19 2.79 6.47
CA VAL A 327 0.42 1.43 5.97
C VAL A 327 1.25 0.66 6.99
N GLY A 328 0.76 -0.49 7.42
CA GLY A 328 1.47 -1.40 8.30
C GLY A 328 1.79 -2.72 7.62
N GLY A 329 2.99 -3.25 7.88
CA GLY A 329 3.39 -4.57 7.38
C GLY A 329 4.67 -5.05 8.03
N ARG A 330 4.72 -6.32 8.45
CA ARG A 330 5.96 -6.94 8.92
C ARG A 330 6.93 -7.19 7.77
N THR A 331 8.19 -7.40 8.06
CA THR A 331 9.17 -7.89 7.09
C THR A 331 8.64 -9.17 6.44
N GLY A 332 8.65 -9.24 5.10
CA GLY A 332 8.07 -10.35 4.34
C GLY A 332 6.54 -10.36 4.25
N GLY A 333 5.84 -9.36 4.80
CA GLY A 333 4.37 -9.26 4.76
C GLY A 333 3.79 -8.69 3.46
N GLY A 334 4.62 -8.39 2.44
CA GLY A 334 4.17 -7.84 1.14
C GLY A 334 4.06 -6.32 1.09
N LYS A 335 4.58 -5.57 2.08
CA LYS A 335 4.49 -4.09 2.14
C LYS A 335 5.07 -3.43 0.89
N THR A 336 6.27 -3.83 0.48
CA THR A 336 6.95 -3.27 -0.71
C THR A 336 6.17 -3.58 -1.99
N VAL A 337 5.70 -4.84 -2.14
CA VAL A 337 4.86 -5.25 -3.28
C VAL A 337 3.60 -4.38 -3.35
N PHE A 338 2.88 -4.25 -2.25
CA PHE A 338 1.69 -3.41 -2.18
C PHE A 338 1.95 -1.94 -2.53
N LEU A 339 3.06 -1.36 -2.02
CA LEU A 339 3.43 0.02 -2.34
C LEU A 339 3.80 0.19 -3.83
N LEU A 340 4.48 -0.79 -4.42
CA LEU A 340 4.80 -0.78 -5.85
C LEU A 340 3.53 -0.87 -6.71
N ASP A 341 2.59 -1.76 -6.37
CA ASP A 341 1.29 -1.87 -7.05
C ASP A 341 0.55 -0.52 -7.06
N VAL A 342 0.48 0.13 -5.91
CA VAL A 342 -0.14 1.46 -5.77
C VAL A 342 0.58 2.50 -6.63
N LEU A 343 1.90 2.57 -6.55
CA LEU A 343 2.68 3.62 -7.21
C LEU A 343 2.70 3.46 -8.74
N TYR A 344 2.86 2.24 -9.24
CA TYR A 344 2.78 1.96 -10.67
C TYR A 344 1.36 2.15 -11.22
N GLY A 345 0.35 1.72 -10.48
CA GLY A 345 -1.06 1.97 -10.82
C GLY A 345 -1.39 3.46 -10.91
N LEU A 346 -0.88 4.29 -9.98
CA LEU A 346 -1.02 5.75 -10.02
C LEU A 346 -0.25 6.34 -11.21
N ALA A 347 1.01 5.95 -11.41
CA ALA A 347 1.86 6.50 -12.49
C ALA A 347 1.32 6.16 -13.88
N SER A 348 0.65 5.01 -14.03
CA SER A 348 0.02 4.63 -15.31
C SER A 348 -1.29 5.37 -15.57
N ARG A 349 -1.96 5.84 -14.51
CA ARG A 349 -3.29 6.46 -14.60
C ARG A 349 -3.25 7.99 -14.76
N TYR A 350 -2.21 8.63 -14.28
CA TYR A 350 -2.07 10.09 -14.26
C TYR A 350 -0.79 10.50 -14.96
N ALA A 351 -0.80 11.65 -15.64
CA ALA A 351 0.39 12.21 -16.27
C ALA A 351 1.35 12.83 -15.21
N PRO A 352 2.63 13.03 -15.51
CA PRO A 352 3.58 13.71 -14.61
C PRO A 352 3.24 15.17 -14.30
N SER A 353 2.35 15.79 -15.09
CA SER A 353 1.75 17.11 -14.82
C SER A 353 0.63 17.05 -13.78
N ASP A 354 0.07 15.86 -13.53
CA ASP A 354 -1.06 15.61 -12.65
C ASP A 354 -0.67 14.93 -11.35
N LEU A 355 0.43 14.17 -11.36
CA LEU A 355 0.97 13.44 -10.21
C LEU A 355 2.47 13.66 -10.07
N ALA A 356 2.91 13.99 -8.86
CA ALA A 356 4.31 14.06 -8.48
C ALA A 356 4.57 13.14 -7.27
N LEU A 357 5.59 12.29 -7.36
CA LEU A 357 5.98 11.33 -6.34
C LEU A 357 7.25 11.79 -5.62
N PHE A 358 7.23 11.73 -4.29
CA PHE A 358 8.39 11.86 -3.40
C PHE A 358 8.50 10.58 -2.60
N LEU A 359 9.58 9.82 -2.81
CA LEU A 359 9.73 8.47 -2.30
C LEU A 359 10.92 8.41 -1.34
N LEU A 360 10.68 8.07 -0.10
CA LEU A 360 11.70 8.01 0.96
C LEU A 360 11.75 6.61 1.55
N ASP A 361 12.88 5.94 1.43
CA ASP A 361 13.19 4.70 2.13
C ASP A 361 14.26 4.98 3.19
N PHE A 362 13.94 4.73 4.47
CA PHE A 362 14.84 4.94 5.60
C PHE A 362 15.52 3.65 6.08
N LYS A 363 15.35 2.55 5.38
CA LYS A 363 15.92 1.25 5.71
C LYS A 363 16.77 0.75 4.53
N GLU A 364 16.84 -0.46 4.24
CA GLU A 364 17.75 -1.15 3.32
C GLU A 364 17.74 -0.71 1.83
N GLY A 365 17.06 0.38 1.52
CA GLY A 365 17.19 1.06 0.22
C GLY A 365 16.59 0.33 -0.98
N VAL A 366 15.82 -0.74 -0.80
CA VAL A 366 15.38 -1.62 -1.89
C VAL A 366 14.01 -1.24 -2.43
N SER A 367 13.19 -0.50 -1.63
CA SER A 367 11.77 -0.31 -1.91
C SER A 367 11.48 0.54 -3.16
N PHE A 368 12.33 1.50 -3.48
CA PHE A 368 12.06 2.47 -4.56
C PHE A 368 13.14 2.56 -5.64
N THR A 369 14.07 1.60 -5.69
CA THR A 369 15.09 1.54 -6.75
C THR A 369 14.49 1.37 -8.15
N GLU A 370 13.30 0.80 -8.24
CA GLU A 370 12.53 0.65 -9.50
C GLU A 370 12.10 1.98 -10.13
N PHE A 371 12.18 3.11 -9.40
CA PHE A 371 11.76 4.44 -9.89
C PHE A 371 12.90 5.28 -10.45
N ILE A 372 14.13 4.82 -10.34
CA ILE A 372 15.34 5.57 -10.65
C ILE A 372 16.15 4.90 -11.77
N PRO A 373 16.88 5.68 -12.57
CA PRO A 373 17.78 5.11 -13.56
C PRO A 373 18.97 4.42 -12.87
N THR A 374 19.43 3.33 -13.45
CA THR A 374 20.62 2.59 -13.05
C THR A 374 21.60 2.48 -14.21
N GLU A 375 22.82 2.03 -13.97
CA GLU A 375 23.82 1.80 -15.04
C GLU A 375 23.37 0.74 -16.06
N ARG A 376 22.54 -0.22 -15.63
CA ARG A 376 22.02 -1.30 -16.48
C ARG A 376 20.70 -0.98 -17.16
N ASP A 377 19.91 -0.12 -16.54
CA ASP A 377 18.60 0.28 -17.02
C ASP A 377 18.43 1.79 -16.82
N PRO A 378 18.57 2.60 -17.88
CA PRO A 378 18.45 4.05 -17.80
C PRO A 378 16.99 4.53 -17.68
N SER A 379 16.02 3.63 -17.78
CA SER A 379 14.61 3.96 -17.65
C SER A 379 14.25 4.36 -16.22
N PHE A 380 13.29 5.25 -16.07
CA PHE A 380 12.78 5.72 -14.78
C PHE A 380 11.31 6.09 -14.88
N ILE A 381 10.66 6.28 -13.73
CA ILE A 381 9.27 6.76 -13.69
C ILE A 381 9.25 8.30 -13.69
N PRO A 382 8.73 8.97 -14.74
CA PRO A 382 8.77 10.44 -14.89
C PRO A 382 8.01 11.22 -13.79
N HIS A 383 7.12 10.57 -13.05
CA HIS A 383 6.39 11.14 -11.92
C HIS A 383 7.27 11.36 -10.69
N ALA A 384 8.34 10.57 -10.53
CA ALA A 384 9.24 10.68 -9.40
C ALA A 384 10.05 12.00 -9.50
N ARG A 385 9.95 12.82 -8.46
CA ARG A 385 10.69 14.10 -8.36
C ARG A 385 11.91 13.97 -7.47
N ALA A 386 11.77 13.18 -6.40
CA ALA A 386 12.85 12.89 -5.47
C ALA A 386 12.72 11.46 -4.95
N VAL A 387 13.83 10.75 -4.90
CA VAL A 387 13.91 9.40 -4.34
C VAL A 387 15.09 9.36 -3.37
N GLY A 388 14.80 8.98 -2.12
CA GLY A 388 15.81 8.74 -1.11
C GLY A 388 15.98 7.23 -0.89
N VAL A 389 17.18 6.74 -1.10
CA VAL A 389 17.58 5.33 -0.95
C VAL A 389 18.48 5.23 0.28
N GLU A 390 18.08 4.47 1.30
CA GLU A 390 18.70 4.49 2.64
C GLU A 390 18.85 5.93 3.19
N SER A 391 17.75 6.65 3.18
CA SER A 391 17.74 8.09 3.44
C SER A 391 18.21 8.44 4.84
N ASP A 392 19.01 9.49 4.92
CA ASP A 392 19.25 10.17 6.18
C ASP A 392 17.98 10.85 6.70
N ARG A 393 17.86 10.96 8.03
CA ARG A 393 16.79 11.70 8.69
C ARG A 393 16.73 13.16 8.22
N GLU A 394 17.89 13.78 8.02
CA GLU A 394 18.03 15.15 7.55
C GLU A 394 17.57 15.33 6.10
N TYR A 395 17.79 14.32 5.25
CA TYR A 395 17.21 14.33 3.89
C TYR A 395 15.68 14.24 3.94
N GLY A 396 15.14 13.34 4.77
CA GLY A 396 13.70 13.27 5.01
C GLY A 396 13.14 14.59 5.53
N LEU A 397 13.81 15.23 6.49
CA LEU A 397 13.47 16.55 6.99
C LEU A 397 13.50 17.61 5.87
N ALA A 398 14.50 17.60 5.00
CA ALA A 398 14.60 18.52 3.85
C ALA A 398 13.43 18.33 2.87
N VAL A 399 13.02 17.08 2.61
CA VAL A 399 11.83 16.79 1.79
C VAL A 399 10.57 17.36 2.45
N LEU A 400 10.34 17.13 3.75
CA LEU A 400 9.19 17.69 4.47
C LEU A 400 9.18 19.23 4.44
N LYS A 401 10.35 19.89 4.57
CA LYS A 401 10.47 21.35 4.42
C LYS A 401 10.01 21.80 3.03
N THR A 402 10.51 21.15 1.99
CA THR A 402 10.15 21.48 0.61
C THR A 402 8.65 21.33 0.36
N LEU A 403 8.02 20.26 0.89
CA LEU A 403 6.58 20.07 0.77
C LEU A 403 5.78 21.16 1.52
N ASN A 404 6.24 21.61 2.68
CA ASN A 404 5.64 22.71 3.41
C ASN A 404 5.81 24.06 2.68
N GLU A 405 6.96 24.31 2.06
CA GLU A 405 7.21 25.48 1.21
C GLU A 405 6.29 25.45 -0.01
N GLU A 406 6.12 24.27 -0.65
CA GLU A 406 5.20 24.11 -1.78
C GLU A 406 3.75 24.38 -1.37
N MET A 407 3.30 23.93 -0.21
CA MET A 407 1.97 24.31 0.31
C MET A 407 1.83 25.83 0.49
N THR A 408 2.87 26.49 1.01
CA THR A 408 2.89 27.95 1.17
C THR A 408 2.81 28.67 -0.18
N ARG A 409 3.55 28.18 -1.18
CA ARG A 409 3.51 28.68 -2.55
C ARG A 409 2.10 28.54 -3.14
N ARG A 410 1.50 27.34 -3.04
CA ARG A 410 0.13 27.06 -3.50
C ARG A 410 -0.88 27.95 -2.78
N SER A 411 -0.75 28.14 -1.47
CA SER A 411 -1.61 29.03 -0.69
C SER A 411 -1.59 30.47 -1.21
N THR A 412 -0.42 30.98 -1.59
CA THR A 412 -0.27 32.31 -2.17
C THR A 412 -0.99 32.44 -3.52
N VAL A 413 -0.85 31.41 -4.37
CA VAL A 413 -1.51 31.37 -5.68
C VAL A 413 -3.04 31.24 -5.52
N MET A 414 -3.51 30.38 -4.62
CA MET A 414 -4.94 30.20 -4.32
C MET A 414 -5.57 31.51 -3.83
N LYS A 415 -4.88 32.26 -2.97
CA LYS A 415 -5.34 33.61 -2.53
C LYS A 415 -5.45 34.59 -3.69
N ARG A 416 -4.52 34.56 -4.64
CA ARG A 416 -4.53 35.42 -5.83
C ARG A 416 -5.76 35.16 -6.71
N TYR A 417 -6.18 33.88 -6.83
CA TYR A 417 -7.37 33.49 -7.60
C TYR A 417 -8.66 33.45 -6.77
N GLY A 418 -8.60 33.67 -5.46
CA GLY A 418 -9.77 33.62 -4.59
C GLY A 418 -10.38 32.24 -4.40
N VAL A 419 -9.59 31.18 -4.57
CA VAL A 419 -10.05 29.78 -4.45
C VAL A 419 -9.58 29.16 -3.14
N ALA A 420 -10.38 28.22 -2.59
CA ALA A 420 -10.15 27.60 -1.30
C ALA A 420 -9.77 26.10 -1.37
N SER A 421 -9.77 25.50 -2.56
CA SER A 421 -9.51 24.08 -2.76
C SER A 421 -8.50 23.82 -3.87
N PHE A 422 -7.85 22.67 -3.84
CA PHE A 422 -6.95 22.24 -4.90
C PHE A 422 -7.68 22.10 -6.25
N ALA A 423 -8.93 21.63 -6.25
CA ALA A 423 -9.75 21.58 -7.46
C ALA A 423 -9.90 22.96 -8.09
N GLY A 424 -10.28 23.97 -7.28
CA GLY A 424 -10.38 25.34 -7.76
C GLY A 424 -9.04 25.93 -8.25
N LEU A 425 -7.91 25.55 -7.62
CA LEU A 425 -6.57 25.96 -8.10
C LEU A 425 -6.30 25.43 -9.50
N ARG A 426 -6.66 24.17 -9.78
CA ARG A 426 -6.43 23.53 -11.08
C ARG A 426 -7.29 24.09 -12.22
N GLU A 427 -8.35 24.78 -11.93
CA GLU A 427 -9.13 25.52 -12.94
C GLU A 427 -8.35 26.71 -13.53
N HIS A 428 -7.33 27.19 -12.81
CA HIS A 428 -6.52 28.35 -13.21
C HIS A 428 -5.10 28.00 -13.63
N GLU A 429 -4.46 27.06 -12.91
CA GLU A 429 -3.07 26.66 -13.18
C GLU A 429 -2.90 25.13 -13.04
N SER A 430 -2.07 24.54 -13.91
CA SER A 430 -1.75 23.10 -13.83
C SER A 430 -0.79 22.83 -12.68
N TYR A 431 -1.28 22.16 -11.65
CA TYR A 431 -0.48 21.67 -10.51
C TYR A 431 -0.66 20.17 -10.35
N PRO A 432 0.40 19.38 -10.15
CA PRO A 432 0.26 17.98 -9.79
C PRO A 432 -0.25 17.82 -8.35
N ARG A 433 -1.02 16.77 -8.10
CA ARG A 433 -1.13 16.25 -6.74
C ARG A 433 0.20 15.63 -6.35
N ILE A 434 0.60 15.82 -5.11
CA ILE A 434 1.84 15.28 -4.58
C ILE A 434 1.51 14.11 -3.66
N VAL A 435 2.15 12.97 -3.90
CA VAL A 435 2.12 11.83 -3.00
C VAL A 435 3.54 11.63 -2.45
N CYS A 436 3.71 11.83 -1.15
CA CYS A 436 4.95 11.57 -0.45
C CYS A 436 4.83 10.26 0.32
N VAL A 437 5.62 9.27 -0.06
CA VAL A 437 5.72 7.97 0.61
C VAL A 437 6.97 7.96 1.47
N ALA A 438 6.80 7.71 2.77
CA ALA A 438 7.89 7.53 3.71
C ALA A 438 7.85 6.09 4.26
N ASP A 439 8.68 5.23 3.71
CA ASP A 439 8.82 3.85 4.20
C ASP A 439 9.77 3.81 5.40
N GLU A 440 9.35 3.08 6.45
CA GLU A 440 9.98 3.04 7.78
C GLU A 440 10.13 4.45 8.41
N PHE A 441 9.06 5.26 8.29
CA PHE A 441 9.04 6.67 8.73
C PHE A 441 9.42 6.88 10.19
N GLN A 442 9.32 5.86 11.06
CA GLN A 442 9.77 5.94 12.46
C GLN A 442 11.25 6.24 12.59
N VAL A 443 12.06 5.87 11.58
CA VAL A 443 13.50 6.20 11.57
C VAL A 443 13.71 7.70 11.46
N LEU A 444 12.93 8.39 10.63
CA LEU A 444 12.97 9.86 10.52
C LEU A 444 12.70 10.54 11.87
N LEU A 445 11.82 9.96 12.68
CA LEU A 445 11.37 10.49 13.96
C LEU A 445 12.13 9.90 15.16
N ALA A 446 13.14 9.06 14.93
CA ALA A 446 13.92 8.44 15.99
C ALA A 446 14.73 9.50 16.77
N GLY A 447 14.87 9.28 18.07
CA GLY A 447 15.61 10.18 18.99
C GLY A 447 14.76 11.36 19.48
N ASN A 448 15.35 12.09 20.42
CA ASN A 448 14.75 13.28 21.04
C ASN A 448 15.63 14.51 20.76
N ASP A 449 15.77 14.83 19.49
CA ASP A 449 16.64 15.89 18.99
C ASP A 449 15.86 16.92 18.14
N ARG A 450 16.57 17.94 17.65
CA ARG A 450 16.01 19.00 16.82
C ARG A 450 15.41 18.43 15.51
N VAL A 451 16.05 17.42 14.90
CA VAL A 451 15.58 16.82 13.63
C VAL A 451 14.23 16.15 13.84
N ALA A 452 14.09 15.33 14.89
CA ALA A 452 12.82 14.68 15.21
C ALA A 452 11.72 15.70 15.54
N SER A 453 12.03 16.70 16.37
CA SER A 453 11.06 17.73 16.78
C SER A 453 10.57 18.57 15.59
N GLU A 454 11.47 18.96 14.70
CA GLU A 454 11.15 19.73 13.50
C GLU A 454 10.36 18.86 12.47
N ALA A 455 10.77 17.59 12.29
CA ALA A 455 10.06 16.64 11.42
C ALA A 455 8.63 16.40 11.89
N VAL A 456 8.40 16.22 13.20
CA VAL A 456 7.05 16.07 13.77
C VAL A 456 6.20 17.31 13.53
N ALA A 457 6.75 18.52 13.72
CA ALA A 457 6.01 19.76 13.49
C ALA A 457 5.61 19.94 12.02
N LEU A 458 6.50 19.59 11.08
CA LEU A 458 6.24 19.66 9.66
C LEU A 458 5.24 18.59 9.21
N LEU A 459 5.36 17.36 9.73
CA LEU A 459 4.40 16.28 9.48
C LEU A 459 3.00 16.66 9.97
N GLU A 460 2.87 17.23 11.17
CA GLU A 460 1.59 17.70 11.70
C GLU A 460 0.97 18.77 10.79
N ASN A 461 1.76 19.73 10.32
CA ASN A 461 1.26 20.77 9.40
C ASN A 461 0.83 20.19 8.05
N LEU A 462 1.63 19.27 7.47
CA LEU A 462 1.31 18.57 6.22
C LEU A 462 0.04 17.70 6.37
N ALA A 463 -0.08 16.94 7.45
CA ALA A 463 -1.25 16.10 7.71
C ALA A 463 -2.54 16.94 7.84
N ARG A 464 -2.48 18.07 8.56
CA ARG A 464 -3.65 18.92 8.77
C ARG A 464 -4.08 19.75 7.56
N LYS A 465 -3.13 20.17 6.73
CA LYS A 465 -3.40 21.14 5.64
C LYS A 465 -3.21 20.55 4.25
N GLY A 466 -2.43 19.49 4.10
CA GLY A 466 -2.03 18.95 2.80
C GLY A 466 -3.18 18.67 1.86
N ARG A 467 -4.29 18.13 2.39
CA ARG A 467 -5.53 17.88 1.64
C ARG A 467 -5.95 19.07 0.77
N SER A 468 -6.05 20.26 1.38
CA SER A 468 -6.52 21.47 0.69
C SER A 468 -5.58 21.97 -0.41
N TYR A 469 -4.32 21.53 -0.36
CA TYR A 469 -3.29 21.92 -1.33
C TYR A 469 -2.88 20.77 -2.28
N GLY A 470 -3.57 19.61 -2.22
CA GLY A 470 -3.25 18.45 -3.05
C GLY A 470 -1.94 17.78 -2.68
N VAL A 471 -1.56 17.80 -1.38
CA VAL A 471 -0.39 17.11 -0.84
C VAL A 471 -0.84 15.97 0.07
N HIS A 472 -0.43 14.76 -0.26
CA HIS A 472 -0.84 13.53 0.38
C HIS A 472 0.36 12.79 0.97
N LEU A 473 0.19 12.18 2.13
CA LEU A 473 1.22 11.42 2.83
C LEU A 473 0.84 9.95 2.87
N VAL A 474 1.79 9.08 2.60
CA VAL A 474 1.73 7.65 2.88
C VAL A 474 2.85 7.34 3.88
N LEU A 475 2.48 7.08 5.12
CA LEU A 475 3.43 6.68 6.16
C LEU A 475 3.40 5.17 6.30
N ALA A 476 4.49 4.51 5.95
CA ALA A 476 4.62 3.06 6.02
C ALA A 476 5.60 2.65 7.12
N SER A 477 5.27 1.61 7.88
CA SER A 477 6.10 1.14 8.99
C SER A 477 5.78 -0.30 9.36
N GLN A 478 6.76 -0.97 9.98
CA GLN A 478 6.53 -2.27 10.63
C GLN A 478 5.86 -2.10 12.00
N THR A 479 6.12 -0.99 12.70
CA THR A 479 5.49 -0.65 13.98
C THR A 479 5.29 0.85 14.09
N VAL A 480 4.13 1.25 14.61
CA VAL A 480 3.75 2.65 14.86
C VAL A 480 3.78 2.96 16.37
N SER A 481 4.10 1.97 17.20
CA SER A 481 4.22 2.12 18.64
C SER A 481 5.65 2.44 19.05
N GLY A 482 5.82 3.17 20.18
CA GLY A 482 7.15 3.44 20.78
C GLY A 482 7.93 4.58 20.14
N ILE A 483 7.33 5.43 19.32
CA ILE A 483 7.99 6.61 18.75
C ILE A 483 7.85 7.77 19.74
N GLU A 484 8.90 8.03 20.53
CA GLU A 484 8.87 9.04 21.61
C GLU A 484 8.51 10.44 21.12
N ALA A 485 9.07 10.87 20.00
CA ALA A 485 8.82 12.18 19.41
C ALA A 485 7.34 12.43 19.06
N LEU A 486 6.55 11.35 18.88
CA LEU A 486 5.11 11.44 18.59
C LEU A 486 4.21 11.47 19.84
N TRP A 487 4.69 11.17 21.05
CA TRP A 487 3.81 10.98 22.21
C TRP A 487 2.82 12.12 22.45
N ALA A 488 3.27 13.36 22.34
CA ALA A 488 2.43 14.53 22.52
C ALA A 488 1.57 14.89 21.29
N LYS A 489 1.85 14.34 20.12
CA LYS A 489 1.26 14.71 18.83
C LYS A 489 0.61 13.55 18.07
N LYS A 490 0.63 12.35 18.66
CA LYS A 490 0.17 11.11 18.01
C LYS A 490 -1.26 11.24 17.50
N ASP A 491 -2.17 11.67 18.34
CA ASP A 491 -3.59 11.77 17.99
C ASP A 491 -3.85 12.91 17.01
N SER A 492 -3.13 14.04 17.13
CA SER A 492 -3.21 15.16 16.19
C SER A 492 -2.76 14.79 14.78
N ILE A 493 -1.71 13.97 14.66
CA ILE A 493 -1.17 13.50 13.38
C ILE A 493 -2.00 12.34 12.83
N PHE A 494 -2.10 11.22 13.59
CA PHE A 494 -2.74 10.01 13.08
C PHE A 494 -4.26 10.10 12.95
N GLY A 495 -4.90 11.06 13.63
CA GLY A 495 -6.29 11.42 13.36
C GLY A 495 -6.54 11.98 11.96
N GLN A 496 -5.48 12.42 11.25
CA GLN A 496 -5.57 12.88 9.86
C GLN A 496 -5.33 11.74 8.84
N PHE A 497 -5.15 10.51 9.30
CA PHE A 497 -4.94 9.32 8.47
C PHE A 497 -6.13 8.35 8.62
N PRO A 498 -7.30 8.67 8.06
CA PRO A 498 -8.47 7.78 8.15
C PRO A 498 -8.26 6.47 7.39
N MET A 499 -7.48 6.48 6.29
CA MET A 499 -7.13 5.29 5.55
C MET A 499 -6.04 4.51 6.29
N ARG A 500 -6.37 3.30 6.73
CA ARG A 500 -5.47 2.35 7.37
C ARG A 500 -5.34 1.12 6.50
N ILE A 501 -4.13 0.79 6.15
CA ILE A 501 -3.78 -0.36 5.31
C ILE A 501 -2.97 -1.31 6.17
N ALA A 502 -3.51 -2.47 6.46
CA ALA A 502 -2.83 -3.46 7.29
C ALA A 502 -2.55 -4.75 6.49
N LEU A 503 -1.27 -5.07 6.35
CA LEU A 503 -0.78 -6.32 5.79
C LEU A 503 -0.67 -7.40 6.88
N PRO A 504 -0.42 -8.67 6.58
CA PRO A 504 -0.41 -9.75 7.55
C PRO A 504 0.40 -9.43 8.81
N GLY A 505 -0.25 -9.51 9.96
CA GLY A 505 0.35 -9.27 11.28
C GLY A 505 0.58 -7.81 11.67
N ALA A 506 0.20 -6.84 10.88
CA ALA A 506 0.35 -5.41 11.15
C ALA A 506 -0.79 -4.85 12.02
N ARG A 507 -0.86 -5.28 13.27
CA ARG A 507 -1.94 -4.85 14.20
C ARG A 507 -1.84 -3.38 14.63
N THR A 508 -0.66 -2.80 14.62
CA THR A 508 -0.38 -1.48 15.22
C THR A 508 -0.95 -0.30 14.44
N VAL A 509 -1.41 -0.51 13.21
CA VAL A 509 -2.05 0.53 12.38
C VAL A 509 -3.58 0.55 12.51
N LEU A 510 -4.17 -0.52 13.05
CA LEU A 510 -5.59 -0.63 13.37
C LEU A 510 -5.83 -0.28 14.85
N GLU A 511 -7.08 -0.13 15.24
CA GLU A 511 -7.44 0.01 16.66
C GLU A 511 -7.09 -1.24 17.45
N THR A 512 -6.90 -1.08 18.77
CA THR A 512 -6.44 -2.18 19.66
C THR A 512 -7.39 -3.38 19.68
N ASN A 513 -8.68 -3.15 19.49
CA ASN A 513 -9.74 -4.18 19.44
C ASN A 513 -9.94 -4.76 18.03
N ASN A 514 -9.22 -4.26 17.01
CA ASN A 514 -9.31 -4.74 15.65
C ASN A 514 -8.18 -5.73 15.34
N ASP A 515 -8.52 -7.01 15.22
CA ASP A 515 -7.58 -8.09 14.96
C ASP A 515 -7.57 -8.59 13.50
N ALA A 516 -8.25 -7.89 12.58
CA ALA A 516 -8.41 -8.29 11.17
C ALA A 516 -7.08 -8.61 10.48
N ALA A 517 -6.01 -7.83 10.73
CA ALA A 517 -4.68 -8.07 10.19
C ALA A 517 -4.03 -9.40 10.65
N SER A 518 -4.58 -10.06 11.68
CA SER A 518 -4.10 -11.35 12.16
C SER A 518 -4.72 -12.54 11.43
N ARG A 519 -5.84 -12.30 10.76
CA ARG A 519 -6.65 -13.32 10.09
C ARG A 519 -6.36 -13.43 8.61
N ILE A 520 -5.57 -12.51 8.04
CA ILE A 520 -5.22 -12.50 6.62
C ILE A 520 -3.88 -13.18 6.35
N SER A 521 -3.74 -13.67 5.13
CA SER A 521 -2.54 -14.34 4.62
C SER A 521 -1.74 -13.45 3.68
N LEU A 522 -0.53 -13.89 3.28
CA LEU A 522 0.28 -13.22 2.26
C LEU A 522 -0.53 -13.02 0.96
N GLY A 523 -0.37 -11.88 0.31
CA GLY A 523 -1.17 -11.47 -0.86
C GLY A 523 -2.55 -10.94 -0.50
N GLN A 524 -2.86 -10.78 0.79
CA GLN A 524 -4.08 -10.13 1.27
C GLN A 524 -3.75 -8.85 2.04
N VAL A 525 -4.69 -7.91 2.02
CA VAL A 525 -4.58 -6.64 2.72
C VAL A 525 -5.92 -6.26 3.34
N VAL A 526 -5.88 -5.76 4.58
CA VAL A 526 -7.02 -5.09 5.21
C VAL A 526 -7.00 -3.62 4.83
N VAL A 527 -8.08 -3.15 4.23
CA VAL A 527 -8.34 -1.74 3.94
C VAL A 527 -9.41 -1.25 4.90
N ASN A 528 -9.12 -0.22 5.67
CA ASN A 528 -10.04 0.39 6.60
C ASN A 528 -10.03 1.92 6.40
N THR A 529 -11.18 2.51 6.13
CA THR A 529 -11.33 3.95 5.86
C THR A 529 -11.82 4.75 7.07
N GLU A 530 -11.99 4.08 8.20
CA GLU A 530 -12.49 4.66 9.46
C GLU A 530 -11.45 4.58 10.57
N ALA A 531 -10.23 5.03 10.27
CA ALA A 531 -9.10 5.14 11.21
C ALA A 531 -8.74 3.83 11.95
N GLY A 532 -9.09 2.67 11.38
CA GLY A 532 -8.78 1.36 11.93
C GLY A 532 -9.88 0.76 12.81
N THR A 533 -11.06 1.38 12.87
CA THR A 533 -12.17 0.93 13.70
C THR A 533 -12.62 -0.49 13.34
N ALA A 534 -12.85 -1.33 14.34
CA ALA A 534 -13.29 -2.71 14.14
C ALA A 534 -14.66 -2.75 13.45
N GLY A 535 -14.82 -3.64 12.45
CA GLY A 535 -16.05 -3.80 11.69
C GLY A 535 -16.14 -2.94 10.41
N ALA A 536 -15.23 -1.98 10.21
CA ALA A 536 -15.13 -1.19 8.97
C ALA A 536 -14.06 -1.75 8.01
N ASP A 537 -13.65 -2.97 8.20
CA ASP A 537 -12.57 -3.62 7.47
C ASP A 537 -13.07 -4.24 6.16
N ARG A 538 -12.30 -4.03 5.11
CA ARG A 538 -12.44 -4.69 3.81
C ARG A 538 -11.18 -5.47 3.51
N VAL A 539 -11.29 -6.78 3.30
CA VAL A 539 -10.14 -7.63 2.97
C VAL A 539 -10.06 -7.81 1.47
N ALA A 540 -8.98 -7.36 0.87
CA ALA A 540 -8.70 -7.52 -0.55
C ALA A 540 -7.52 -8.46 -0.80
N ARG A 541 -7.49 -9.08 -1.98
CA ARG A 541 -6.30 -9.73 -2.54
C ARG A 541 -5.66 -8.79 -3.55
N PHE A 542 -4.34 -8.64 -3.47
CA PHE A 542 -3.54 -7.88 -4.41
C PHE A 542 -2.51 -8.80 -5.08
N PRO A 543 -2.10 -8.53 -6.33
CA PRO A 543 -1.16 -9.38 -7.06
C PRO A 543 0.27 -9.20 -6.55
N ASP A 544 1.16 -10.12 -6.94
CA ASP A 544 2.59 -9.91 -6.88
C ASP A 544 3.03 -8.98 -8.02
N THR A 545 4.10 -8.22 -7.80
CA THR A 545 4.71 -7.38 -8.84
C THR A 545 5.29 -8.23 -9.97
N ASP A 546 5.19 -7.72 -11.20
CA ASP A 546 5.79 -8.32 -12.40
C ASP A 546 6.90 -7.39 -12.94
N THR A 547 8.15 -7.80 -12.78
CA THR A 547 9.32 -7.01 -13.19
C THR A 547 9.35 -6.71 -14.68
N HIS A 548 8.83 -7.62 -15.54
CA HIS A 548 8.76 -7.39 -17.00
C HIS A 548 7.70 -6.35 -17.35
N VAL A 549 6.56 -6.38 -16.66
CA VAL A 549 5.51 -5.36 -16.84
C VAL A 549 6.00 -4.02 -16.33
N MET A 550 6.64 -3.98 -15.16
CA MET A 550 7.21 -2.76 -14.58
C MET A 550 8.25 -2.12 -15.50
N HIS A 551 9.18 -2.92 -16.05
CA HIS A 551 10.20 -2.43 -17.00
C HIS A 551 9.54 -1.82 -18.25
N ARG A 552 8.62 -2.53 -18.91
CA ARG A 552 7.90 -2.01 -20.08
C ARG A 552 7.16 -0.71 -19.79
N LEU A 553 6.54 -0.60 -18.60
CA LEU A 553 5.86 0.63 -18.20
C LEU A 553 6.82 1.80 -18.01
N ARG A 554 8.01 1.56 -17.40
CA ARG A 554 9.03 2.60 -17.28
C ARG A 554 9.48 3.11 -18.65
N GLU A 555 9.74 2.21 -19.59
CA GLU A 555 10.10 2.58 -20.97
C GLU A 555 8.98 3.39 -21.63
N GLN A 556 7.74 2.89 -21.62
CA GLN A 556 6.59 3.56 -22.23
C GLN A 556 6.32 4.94 -21.64
N LEU A 557 6.36 5.07 -20.31
CA LEU A 557 6.17 6.35 -19.64
C LEU A 557 7.34 7.30 -19.88
N GLY A 558 8.58 6.79 -19.92
CA GLY A 558 9.76 7.57 -20.24
C GLY A 558 9.74 8.11 -21.66
N GLU A 559 9.35 7.30 -22.64
CA GLU A 559 9.18 7.72 -24.04
C GLU A 559 8.07 8.76 -24.20
N ALA A 560 6.89 8.51 -23.59
CA ALA A 560 5.77 9.44 -23.63
C ALA A 560 6.08 10.82 -23.01
N HIS A 561 7.00 10.85 -22.05
CA HIS A 561 7.39 12.04 -21.28
C HIS A 561 8.89 12.36 -21.38
N SER A 562 9.50 12.18 -22.53
CA SER A 562 10.95 12.38 -22.78
C SER A 562 11.48 13.78 -22.40
N GLY A 563 10.59 14.78 -22.26
CA GLY A 563 10.94 16.11 -21.76
C GLY A 563 11.07 16.24 -20.24
N VAL A 564 10.71 15.19 -19.48
CA VAL A 564 10.80 15.18 -18.01
C VAL A 564 12.15 14.58 -17.62
N GLY A 565 12.96 15.34 -16.87
CA GLY A 565 14.26 14.86 -16.38
C GLY A 565 14.12 13.74 -15.34
N ALA A 566 15.20 12.97 -15.18
CA ALA A 566 15.30 11.93 -14.16
C ALA A 566 15.07 12.50 -12.74
N PRO A 567 14.57 11.68 -11.80
CA PRO A 567 14.39 12.09 -10.41
C PRO A 567 15.72 12.48 -9.76
N ARG A 568 15.65 13.35 -8.78
CA ARG A 568 16.80 13.61 -7.89
C ARG A 568 16.90 12.45 -6.92
N VAL A 569 18.05 11.78 -6.93
CA VAL A 569 18.28 10.59 -6.13
C VAL A 569 19.30 10.89 -5.03
N PHE A 570 18.90 10.67 -3.79
CA PHE A 570 19.81 10.69 -2.65
C PHE A 570 20.11 9.26 -2.21
N TYR A 571 21.41 8.92 -2.21
CA TYR A 571 21.88 7.63 -1.70
C TYR A 571 22.58 7.86 -0.36
N GLY A 572 21.98 7.36 0.74
CA GLY A 572 22.54 7.52 2.07
C GLY A 572 23.87 6.79 2.31
N TYR A 573 24.18 5.78 1.50
CA TYR A 573 25.38 4.94 1.62
C TYR A 573 26.47 5.22 0.58
N ARG A 574 26.12 5.88 -0.52
CA ARG A 574 27.04 6.08 -1.64
C ARG A 574 27.97 7.27 -1.37
N PRO A 575 29.29 7.11 -1.52
CA PRO A 575 30.19 8.23 -1.58
C PRO A 575 29.86 9.12 -2.80
N VAL A 576 30.18 10.41 -2.70
CA VAL A 576 30.00 11.37 -3.79
C VAL A 576 31.36 11.86 -4.27
N HIS A 577 31.46 12.12 -5.56
CA HIS A 577 32.71 12.49 -6.19
C HIS A 577 32.63 13.86 -6.87
N LEU A 578 33.73 14.61 -6.84
CA LEU A 578 33.80 15.93 -7.46
C LEU A 578 33.51 15.88 -8.97
N ALA A 579 33.85 14.77 -9.64
CA ALA A 579 33.57 14.56 -11.07
C ALA A 579 32.05 14.59 -11.40
N GLU A 580 31.19 14.27 -10.43
CA GLU A 580 29.73 14.27 -10.59
C GLU A 580 29.10 15.67 -10.54
N THR A 581 29.91 16.73 -10.29
CA THR A 581 29.41 18.11 -10.23
C THR A 581 29.07 18.65 -11.61
N LEU A 582 27.95 19.35 -11.72
CA LEU A 582 27.53 19.99 -12.95
C LEU A 582 28.45 21.21 -13.28
N PRO A 583 28.66 21.54 -14.56
CA PRO A 583 29.48 22.69 -14.92
C PRO A 583 29.05 24.02 -14.27
N GLY A 584 27.75 24.23 -14.08
CA GLY A 584 27.22 25.46 -13.45
C GLY A 584 27.41 25.54 -11.93
N GLU A 585 27.79 24.44 -11.26
CA GLU A 585 28.11 24.43 -9.83
C GLU A 585 29.57 24.88 -9.55
N ARG A 586 30.47 24.75 -10.53
CA ARG A 586 31.86 25.15 -10.46
C ARG A 586 32.00 26.63 -10.80
N LYS A 587 32.27 27.44 -9.78
CA LYS A 587 32.40 28.89 -9.93
C LYS A 587 33.84 29.33 -9.56
N PRO A 588 34.41 30.36 -10.24
CA PRO A 588 35.68 30.91 -9.81
C PRO A 588 35.70 31.32 -8.35
N GLY A 589 36.76 31.00 -7.63
CA GLY A 589 36.90 31.33 -6.22
C GLY A 589 36.05 30.53 -5.26
N ARG A 590 35.32 29.49 -5.73
CA ARG A 590 34.50 28.61 -4.88
C ARG A 590 35.21 27.28 -4.65
N ALA A 591 35.51 26.98 -3.41
CA ALA A 591 36.07 25.71 -2.95
C ALA A 591 34.93 24.72 -2.69
N LEU A 592 34.78 23.69 -3.51
CA LEU A 592 33.75 22.67 -3.39
C LEU A 592 34.22 21.55 -2.44
N LEU A 593 33.34 21.12 -1.51
CA LEU A 593 33.70 20.22 -0.42
C LEU A 593 32.86 18.94 -0.39
N GLY A 594 31.70 18.92 -1.04
CA GLY A 594 30.76 17.79 -1.00
C GLY A 594 29.44 18.15 -1.63
N ARG A 595 28.41 17.34 -1.34
CA ARG A 595 27.01 17.62 -1.71
C ARG A 595 26.17 17.90 -0.47
N GLU A 596 25.35 18.94 -0.53
CA GLU A 596 24.45 19.28 0.56
C GLU A 596 23.34 18.24 0.67
N VAL A 597 23.05 17.78 1.90
CA VAL A 597 21.92 16.91 2.19
C VAL A 597 20.64 17.73 2.15
N SER A 598 20.15 17.99 0.96
CA SER A 598 18.95 18.76 0.65
C SER A 598 18.21 18.12 -0.53
N LEU A 599 16.99 18.55 -0.80
CA LEU A 599 16.25 18.05 -1.96
C LEU A 599 16.99 18.35 -3.28
N ARG A 600 17.71 19.47 -3.34
CA ARG A 600 18.39 19.92 -4.55
C ARG A 600 19.71 19.18 -4.79
N LEU A 601 20.31 18.64 -3.74
CA LEU A 601 21.62 17.97 -3.77
C LEU A 601 22.72 18.85 -4.42
N ASP A 602 22.64 20.17 -4.21
CA ASP A 602 23.59 21.12 -4.79
C ASP A 602 25.01 20.87 -4.23
N ALA A 603 26.03 21.17 -5.04
CA ALA A 603 27.39 21.09 -4.57
C ALA A 603 27.65 22.11 -3.45
N ALA A 604 28.07 21.59 -2.30
CA ALA A 604 28.39 22.38 -1.12
C ALA A 604 29.85 22.87 -1.18
N GLY A 605 30.04 24.13 -0.86
CA GLY A 605 31.36 24.73 -0.84
C GLY A 605 31.37 26.10 -0.18
N VAL A 606 32.50 26.72 -0.15
CA VAL A 606 32.72 28.06 0.39
C VAL A 606 33.27 29.00 -0.66
N ASP A 607 32.78 30.25 -0.71
CA ASP A 607 33.30 31.27 -1.60
C ASP A 607 34.47 31.97 -0.92
N LEU A 608 35.64 31.92 -1.57
CA LEU A 608 36.85 32.56 -1.12
C LEU A 608 36.91 33.98 -1.70
N ASP A 609 36.22 34.89 -1.07
CA ASP A 609 36.16 36.29 -1.42
C ASP A 609 37.03 37.15 -0.47
N ARG A 610 37.16 38.45 -0.75
CA ARG A 610 38.02 39.35 0.01
C ARG A 610 37.47 39.83 1.35
N ARG A 611 36.35 39.27 1.82
CA ARG A 611 35.79 39.53 3.15
C ARG A 611 36.68 38.94 4.26
N PRO A 612 36.76 39.58 5.44
CA PRO A 612 37.52 39.04 6.57
C PRO A 612 37.11 37.61 6.92
N GLY A 613 38.04 36.82 7.38
CA GLY A 613 37.78 35.44 7.84
C GLY A 613 37.46 34.43 6.74
N ARG A 614 37.54 34.76 5.47
CA ARG A 614 37.25 33.81 4.35
C ARG A 614 38.39 32.81 4.18
N HIS A 615 38.61 32.00 5.22
CA HIS A 615 39.47 30.82 5.25
C HIS A 615 38.65 29.59 5.54
N LEU A 616 39.14 28.42 5.20
CA LEU A 616 38.49 27.14 5.46
C LEU A 616 39.30 26.30 6.46
N ALA A 617 38.65 25.88 7.54
CA ALA A 617 39.18 24.86 8.42
C ALA A 617 38.46 23.53 8.22
N VAL A 618 39.17 22.48 7.84
CA VAL A 618 38.66 21.10 7.87
C VAL A 618 39.06 20.51 9.22
N LEU A 619 38.07 20.09 10.04
CA LEU A 619 38.28 19.74 11.43
C LEU A 619 37.84 18.30 11.73
N GLY A 620 38.75 17.51 12.29
CA GLY A 620 38.55 16.13 12.68
C GLY A 620 39.52 15.15 12.03
N SER A 621 39.62 13.97 12.61
CA SER A 621 40.62 12.96 12.23
C SER A 621 40.18 12.00 11.13
N ASP A 622 38.93 12.12 10.64
CA ASP A 622 38.40 11.28 9.57
C ASP A 622 39.20 11.53 8.26
N PRO A 623 39.75 10.50 7.63
CA PRO A 623 40.52 10.62 6.38
C PRO A 623 39.79 11.34 5.24
N VAL A 624 38.46 11.25 5.19
CA VAL A 624 37.63 11.95 4.19
C VAL A 624 37.85 13.46 4.21
N GLY A 625 38.35 14.02 5.32
CA GLY A 625 38.72 15.43 5.41
C GLY A 625 39.84 15.83 4.46
N GLY A 626 40.84 14.95 4.29
CA GLY A 626 41.91 15.14 3.30
C GLY A 626 41.41 15.08 1.88
N GLU A 627 40.47 14.16 1.58
CA GLU A 627 39.85 13.99 0.27
C GLU A 627 38.93 15.17 -0.09
N ALA A 628 38.15 15.66 0.87
CA ALA A 628 37.32 16.87 0.70
C ALA A 628 38.20 18.11 0.44
N LEU A 629 39.38 18.21 1.09
CA LEU A 629 40.35 19.27 0.85
C LEU A 629 40.96 19.16 -0.56
N GLU A 630 41.28 17.95 -1.04
CA GLU A 630 41.71 17.70 -2.42
C GLU A 630 40.65 18.14 -3.45
N ALA A 631 39.37 17.81 -3.18
CA ALA A 631 38.26 18.23 -4.02
C ALA A 631 38.15 19.78 -4.07
N ALA A 632 38.33 20.44 -2.91
CA ALA A 632 38.32 21.88 -2.83
C ALA A 632 39.48 22.48 -3.69
N VAL A 633 40.70 21.95 -3.58
CA VAL A 633 41.86 22.37 -4.38
C VAL A 633 41.59 22.14 -5.85
N THR A 634 41.16 20.93 -6.27
CA THR A 634 40.84 20.58 -7.66
C THR A 634 39.77 21.50 -8.24
N SER A 635 38.73 21.85 -7.43
CA SER A 635 37.70 22.79 -7.90
C SER A 635 38.22 24.22 -8.11
N LEU A 636 39.16 24.66 -7.31
CA LEU A 636 39.81 25.98 -7.46
C LEU A 636 40.74 26.01 -8.65
N THR A 637 41.67 25.05 -8.79
CA THR A 637 42.63 24.98 -9.88
C THR A 637 41.95 24.79 -11.23
N GLY A 638 40.89 23.93 -11.27
CA GLY A 638 40.07 23.74 -12.48
C GLY A 638 39.33 25.00 -12.93
N ASN A 639 39.20 26.00 -12.07
CA ASN A 639 38.67 27.34 -12.38
C ASN A 639 39.78 28.41 -12.50
N GLY A 640 41.04 28.02 -12.61
CA GLY A 640 42.17 28.91 -12.88
C GLY A 640 42.77 29.62 -11.66
N ALA A 641 42.41 29.18 -10.43
CA ALA A 641 43.02 29.76 -9.23
C ALA A 641 44.44 29.25 -9.01
N SER A 642 45.34 30.13 -8.51
CA SER A 642 46.69 29.74 -8.06
C SER A 642 46.56 29.05 -6.70
N VAL A 643 47.14 27.87 -6.56
CA VAL A 643 47.14 27.11 -5.30
C VAL A 643 48.55 26.69 -4.92
N TRP A 644 48.97 27.07 -3.71
CA TRP A 644 50.15 26.58 -3.04
C TRP A 644 49.78 25.49 -2.05
N ALA A 645 50.50 24.38 -2.01
CA ALA A 645 50.12 23.24 -1.21
C ALA A 645 51.26 22.69 -0.35
N ALA A 646 50.96 22.41 0.93
CA ALA A 646 51.81 21.71 1.88
C ALA A 646 51.12 20.46 2.45
N ASP A 647 51.84 19.34 2.47
CA ASP A 647 51.34 18.09 3.00
C ASP A 647 52.19 17.56 4.15
N PHE A 648 51.65 17.58 5.37
CA PHE A 648 52.26 17.05 6.59
C PHE A 648 51.86 15.60 6.88
N THR A 649 50.95 15.03 6.06
CA THR A 649 50.46 13.67 6.24
C THR A 649 51.19 12.66 5.37
N GLY A 650 51.74 13.09 4.27
CA GLY A 650 52.30 12.23 3.21
C GLY A 650 51.25 11.47 2.39
N ALA A 651 49.98 11.79 2.57
CA ALA A 651 48.88 11.06 1.96
C ALA A 651 48.07 11.87 0.91
N ALA A 652 48.35 13.20 0.77
CA ALA A 652 47.61 14.02 -0.19
C ALA A 652 48.04 13.73 -1.64
N ILE A 653 47.03 13.62 -2.51
CA ILE A 653 47.24 13.56 -3.99
C ILE A 653 47.18 15.00 -4.51
N LEU A 654 48.33 15.57 -4.76
CA LEU A 654 48.48 16.96 -5.19
C LEU A 654 48.67 17.00 -6.74
N GLN A 655 47.59 17.18 -7.45
CA GLN A 655 47.54 17.37 -8.90
C GLN A 655 47.21 18.84 -9.22
N ASP A 656 47.78 19.35 -10.31
CA ASP A 656 47.46 20.68 -10.89
C ASP A 656 47.64 21.87 -9.93
N ILE A 657 48.54 21.76 -8.96
CA ILE A 657 48.90 22.85 -8.03
C ILE A 657 49.98 23.77 -8.64
N SER A 658 49.93 25.06 -8.30
CA SER A 658 50.89 26.04 -8.82
C SER A 658 52.24 25.92 -8.16
N TYR A 659 52.31 25.58 -6.86
CA TYR A 659 53.56 25.46 -6.12
C TYR A 659 53.41 24.48 -4.93
N ARG A 660 54.39 23.55 -4.79
CA ARG A 660 54.47 22.64 -3.65
C ARG A 660 55.41 23.18 -2.60
N ILE A 661 54.90 23.39 -1.39
CA ILE A 661 55.70 23.84 -0.24
C ILE A 661 56.15 22.58 0.50
N SER A 662 57.47 22.45 0.78
CA SER A 662 57.86 21.36 1.70
C SER A 662 57.41 21.66 3.13
N PRO A 663 57.17 20.65 3.96
CA PRO A 663 56.74 20.83 5.36
C PRO A 663 57.70 21.73 6.15
N GLU A 664 59.03 21.63 5.90
CA GLU A 664 60.08 22.39 6.55
C GLU A 664 60.07 23.87 6.13
N ALA A 665 59.73 24.14 4.88
CA ALA A 665 59.67 25.48 4.31
C ALA A 665 58.40 26.24 4.62
N PHE A 666 57.35 25.54 5.04
CA PHE A 666 56.02 26.12 5.22
C PHE A 666 56.00 27.40 6.05
N ALA A 667 56.65 27.37 7.21
CA ALA A 667 56.71 28.51 8.13
C ALA A 667 57.31 29.76 7.46
N ALA A 668 58.39 29.60 6.69
CA ALA A 668 59.05 30.69 5.97
C ALA A 668 58.18 31.18 4.77
N SER A 669 57.53 30.27 4.05
CA SER A 669 56.70 30.58 2.89
C SER A 669 55.49 31.44 3.21
N LEU A 670 54.94 31.40 4.46
CA LEU A 670 53.77 32.18 4.84
C LEU A 670 53.89 33.69 4.61
N ALA A 671 55.13 34.22 4.64
CA ALA A 671 55.40 35.64 4.38
C ALA A 671 55.56 35.99 2.91
N GLU A 672 55.73 34.97 2.03
CA GLU A 672 56.08 35.12 0.62
C GLU A 672 54.92 34.77 -0.34
N ILE A 673 53.75 34.44 0.22
CA ILE A 673 52.61 34.05 -0.59
C ILE A 673 52.12 35.22 -1.48
N PRO A 674 52.05 35.02 -2.79
CA PRO A 674 51.56 36.04 -3.70
C PRO A 674 50.08 36.38 -3.45
N ASP A 675 49.65 37.56 -3.88
CA ASP A 675 48.27 37.97 -3.91
C ASP A 675 47.46 37.01 -4.80
N ASP A 676 46.15 36.90 -4.54
CA ASP A 676 45.17 36.03 -5.24
C ASP A 676 45.61 34.56 -5.28
N THR A 677 46.16 34.04 -4.19
CA THR A 677 46.66 32.66 -4.04
C THR A 677 45.97 31.97 -2.89
N ALA A 678 45.43 30.75 -3.13
CA ALA A 678 44.98 29.87 -2.08
C ALA A 678 46.12 29.00 -1.54
N VAL A 679 46.18 28.81 -0.24
CA VAL A 679 47.13 27.93 0.44
C VAL A 679 46.41 26.75 1.04
N ALA A 680 46.69 25.55 0.58
CA ALA A 680 46.13 24.31 1.09
C ALA A 680 47.16 23.56 1.93
N ALA A 681 46.78 23.15 3.14
CA ALA A 681 47.66 22.43 4.08
C ALA A 681 47.00 21.20 4.66
N TRP A 682 47.52 20.02 4.36
CA TRP A 682 47.03 18.73 4.89
C TRP A 682 47.73 18.38 6.18
N GLY A 683 46.97 18.12 7.26
CA GLY A 683 47.50 17.75 8.56
C GLY A 683 48.30 18.87 9.25
N LEU A 684 47.78 20.10 9.17
CA LEU A 684 48.45 21.31 9.68
C LEU A 684 48.71 21.23 11.21
N ASP A 685 47.96 20.39 11.94
CA ASP A 685 48.23 20.07 13.33
C ASP A 685 49.56 19.37 13.58
N ALA A 686 50.19 18.76 12.57
CA ALA A 686 51.53 18.18 12.63
C ALA A 686 52.65 19.17 12.28
N ALA A 687 52.30 20.36 11.79
CA ALA A 687 53.33 21.38 11.50
C ALA A 687 54.03 21.87 12.81
N ALA A 688 55.35 21.81 12.78
CA ALA A 688 56.16 22.31 13.90
C ALA A 688 56.30 23.84 13.80
N LEU A 689 55.24 24.58 14.10
CA LEU A 689 55.26 26.04 14.07
C LEU A 689 55.89 26.63 15.34
N ASP A 690 57.00 27.32 15.19
CA ASP A 690 57.56 28.13 16.28
C ASP A 690 56.72 29.41 16.50
N LEU A 691 57.08 30.21 17.46
CA LEU A 691 56.33 31.42 17.82
C LEU A 691 56.23 32.41 16.64
N LYS A 692 57.30 32.54 15.85
CA LYS A 692 57.36 33.43 14.68
C LYS A 692 56.47 32.95 13.56
N ALA A 693 56.46 31.64 13.31
CA ALA A 693 55.58 31.00 12.32
C ALA A 693 54.12 31.08 12.73
N GLN A 694 53.82 30.91 14.00
CA GLN A 694 52.44 31.09 14.52
C GLN A 694 51.94 32.53 14.35
N GLN A 695 52.80 33.51 14.63
CA GLN A 695 52.50 34.93 14.37
C GLN A 695 52.29 35.23 12.87
N ALA A 696 53.08 34.65 11.99
CA ALA A 696 52.94 34.79 10.55
C ALA A 696 51.62 34.15 10.08
N LEU A 697 51.28 32.95 10.56
CA LEU A 697 49.98 32.30 10.27
C LEU A 697 48.80 33.17 10.70
N ARG A 698 48.81 33.68 11.93
CA ARG A 698 47.76 34.58 12.43
C ARG A 698 47.70 35.90 11.68
N ALA A 699 48.80 36.45 11.25
CA ALA A 699 48.84 37.60 10.35
C ALA A 699 48.20 37.30 9.00
N LEU A 700 48.52 36.15 8.40
CA LEU A 700 47.89 35.66 7.16
C LEU A 700 46.35 35.52 7.32
N LEU A 701 45.90 34.93 8.41
CA LEU A 701 44.45 34.75 8.68
C LEU A 701 43.71 36.11 8.81
N ARG A 702 44.34 37.14 9.38
CA ARG A 702 43.73 38.47 9.51
C ARG A 702 43.78 39.29 8.23
N THR A 703 44.88 39.27 7.51
CA THR A 703 45.15 40.21 6.39
C THR A 703 45.08 39.56 5.02
N GLY A 704 45.17 38.23 4.94
CA GLY A 704 45.19 37.47 3.71
C GLY A 704 43.96 37.70 2.80
N PRO A 705 42.71 37.62 3.34
CA PRO A 705 41.52 37.76 2.47
C PRO A 705 41.48 39.10 1.72
N ALA A 706 41.92 40.21 2.32
CA ALA A 706 42.01 41.49 1.64
C ALA A 706 42.98 41.48 0.42
N ARG A 707 43.98 40.60 0.45
CA ARG A 707 44.94 40.34 -0.63
C ARG A 707 44.45 39.24 -1.60
N GLY A 708 43.31 38.63 -1.34
CA GLY A 708 42.88 37.43 -2.08
C GLY A 708 43.66 36.17 -1.67
N VAL A 709 44.31 36.19 -0.52
CA VAL A 709 45.08 35.04 0.00
C VAL A 709 44.23 34.30 1.05
N HIS A 710 43.97 33.02 0.78
CA HIS A 710 43.08 32.20 1.58
C HIS A 710 43.78 30.91 2.03
N LEU A 711 43.68 30.59 3.33
CA LEU A 711 44.13 29.32 3.91
C LEU A 711 42.99 28.29 3.89
N LEU A 712 43.26 27.10 3.37
CA LEU A 712 42.45 25.91 3.47
C LEU A 712 43.26 24.86 4.24
N GLY A 713 43.04 24.75 5.55
CA GLY A 713 43.81 23.87 6.42
C GLY A 713 43.02 22.70 6.94
N TRP A 714 43.60 21.50 6.97
CA TRP A 714 43.03 20.34 7.65
C TRP A 714 43.74 20.13 9.01
N TRP A 715 43.02 20.25 10.10
CA TRP A 715 43.45 19.95 11.47
C TRP A 715 42.70 18.73 11.99
N ARG A 716 43.41 17.68 12.30
CA ARG A 716 42.82 16.46 12.91
C ARG A 716 42.44 16.62 14.36
N ASN A 717 42.94 17.70 15.02
CA ASN A 717 42.76 17.99 16.42
C ASN A 717 42.24 19.44 16.64
N LEU A 718 41.06 19.58 17.25
CA LEU A 718 40.41 20.88 17.50
C LEU A 718 41.21 21.77 18.43
N ARG A 719 41.92 21.23 19.45
CA ARG A 719 42.73 22.02 20.39
C ARG A 719 43.89 22.68 19.64
N ARG A 720 44.59 21.89 18.77
CA ARG A 720 45.66 22.42 17.96
C ARG A 720 45.20 23.53 17.01
N PHE A 721 44.06 23.34 16.36
CA PHE A 721 43.44 24.41 15.56
C PHE A 721 43.19 25.67 16.38
N THR A 722 42.61 25.53 17.58
CA THR A 722 42.34 26.67 18.47
C THR A 722 43.59 27.39 18.87
N ASP A 723 44.66 26.65 19.20
CA ASP A 723 45.95 27.23 19.56
C ASP A 723 46.61 27.98 18.40
N ASP A 724 46.58 27.39 17.21
CA ASP A 724 47.21 27.97 16.01
C ASP A 724 46.54 29.29 15.56
N ILE A 725 45.21 29.38 15.66
CA ILE A 725 44.47 30.61 15.34
C ILE A 725 44.56 31.69 16.44
N GLY A 726 45.13 31.39 17.60
CA GLY A 726 45.24 32.35 18.71
C GLY A 726 44.08 32.33 19.71
N GLY A 727 43.43 31.18 19.87
CA GLY A 727 42.37 30.99 20.84
C GLY A 727 41.07 31.69 20.45
N SER A 728 40.34 32.18 21.45
CA SER A 728 39.03 32.83 21.21
C SER A 728 39.15 34.15 20.42
N ALA A 729 40.29 34.79 20.46
CA ALA A 729 40.53 36.05 19.74
C ALA A 729 40.63 35.87 18.24
N GLY A 730 41.13 34.70 17.76
CA GLY A 730 41.22 34.38 16.32
C GLY A 730 40.00 33.71 15.71
N ARG A 731 38.89 33.56 16.46
CA ARG A 731 37.70 32.88 15.96
C ARG A 731 37.09 33.50 14.70
N GLU A 732 37.14 34.83 14.62
CA GLU A 732 36.54 35.55 13.47
C GLU A 732 37.45 35.55 12.24
N ASP A 733 38.77 35.25 12.47
CA ASP A 733 39.72 35.15 11.40
C ASP A 733 39.54 33.90 10.54
N VAL A 734 38.75 32.90 10.98
CA VAL A 734 38.37 31.71 10.21
C VAL A 734 36.84 31.50 10.27
N ALA A 735 36.12 31.99 9.25
CA ALA A 735 34.68 32.01 9.22
C ALA A 735 34.05 30.71 8.68
N CYS A 736 34.82 29.90 7.94
CA CYS A 736 34.32 28.68 7.31
C CYS A 736 34.95 27.43 7.90
N ALA A 737 34.13 26.43 8.22
CA ALA A 737 34.62 25.15 8.72
C ALA A 737 33.83 23.97 8.15
N LEU A 738 34.56 22.89 7.82
CA LEU A 738 34.00 21.57 7.53
C LEU A 738 34.29 20.67 8.73
N VAL A 739 33.31 20.41 9.58
CA VAL A 739 33.46 19.60 10.80
C VAL A 739 33.08 18.16 10.51
N LEU A 740 33.98 17.24 10.77
CA LEU A 740 33.84 15.81 10.50
C LEU A 740 33.38 15.06 11.76
N ASN A 741 34.24 14.25 12.33
CA ASN A 741 33.97 13.37 13.47
C ASN A 741 34.16 14.01 14.85
N LEU A 742 34.01 15.33 14.96
CA LEU A 742 34.02 16.04 16.23
C LEU A 742 32.60 16.23 16.78
N PRO A 743 32.30 15.82 18.01
CA PRO A 743 30.94 15.95 18.58
C PRO A 743 30.61 17.42 18.92
N GLY A 744 29.29 17.71 18.93
CA GLY A 744 28.75 19.05 19.16
C GLY A 744 29.23 19.68 20.48
N GLY A 745 29.37 18.88 21.53
CA GLY A 745 29.86 19.33 22.81
C GLY A 745 31.29 19.94 22.78
N GLU A 746 32.13 19.47 21.86
CA GLU A 746 33.47 20.03 21.66
C GLU A 746 33.42 21.30 20.80
N ILE A 747 32.64 21.29 19.70
CA ILE A 747 32.64 22.41 18.77
C ILE A 747 31.78 23.60 19.19
N MET A 748 30.81 23.41 20.11
CA MET A 748 29.92 24.48 20.55
C MET A 748 30.67 25.63 21.23
N SER A 749 31.79 25.35 21.91
CA SER A 749 32.63 26.35 22.56
C SER A 749 33.28 27.29 21.54
N HIS A 750 33.52 26.79 20.31
CA HIS A 750 34.18 27.53 19.22
C HIS A 750 33.18 28.13 18.21
N PHE A 751 32.14 27.38 17.80
CA PHE A 751 31.22 27.78 16.74
C PHE A 751 29.87 28.27 17.25
N GLY A 752 29.50 28.01 18.51
CA GLY A 752 28.27 28.49 19.13
C GLY A 752 27.37 27.36 19.66
N GLN A 753 26.48 27.72 20.58
CA GLN A 753 25.58 26.80 21.30
C GLN A 753 24.63 26.06 20.36
N GLN A 754 24.30 26.62 19.20
CA GLN A 754 23.41 25.99 18.20
C GLN A 754 23.93 24.65 17.71
N PHE A 755 25.21 24.33 17.84
CA PHE A 755 25.84 23.08 17.44
C PHE A 755 25.93 22.03 18.56
N GLN A 756 25.44 22.31 19.76
CA GLN A 756 25.51 21.41 20.93
C GLN A 756 24.99 19.99 20.60
N HIS A 757 23.96 19.88 19.81
CA HIS A 757 23.30 18.62 19.47
C HIS A 757 23.84 17.98 18.17
N TRP A 758 24.90 18.52 17.59
CA TRP A 758 25.55 17.88 16.46
C TRP A 758 26.16 16.55 16.90
N ASN A 759 25.82 15.50 16.17
CA ASN A 759 26.34 14.14 16.39
C ASN A 759 27.02 13.68 15.10
N PRO A 760 28.34 13.47 15.11
CA PRO A 760 29.10 13.06 13.93
C PRO A 760 28.70 11.65 13.50
N ARG A 761 28.70 11.45 12.19
CA ARG A 761 28.42 10.16 11.55
C ARG A 761 29.41 9.92 10.41
N ALA A 762 29.76 8.65 10.17
CA ALA A 762 30.63 8.27 9.06
C ALA A 762 30.07 8.79 7.73
N GLY A 763 30.93 9.32 6.89
CA GLY A 763 30.54 9.87 5.58
C GLY A 763 29.69 11.14 5.63
N ARG A 764 29.59 11.81 6.78
CA ARG A 764 28.85 13.08 6.95
C ARG A 764 29.72 14.14 7.61
N ALA A 765 29.57 15.37 7.15
CA ALA A 765 30.23 16.53 7.72
C ALA A 765 29.24 17.69 7.90
N LEU A 766 29.55 18.57 8.85
CA LEU A 766 28.83 19.82 9.08
C LEU A 766 29.63 20.97 8.44
N LEU A 767 29.10 21.57 7.39
CA LEU A 767 29.67 22.78 6.80
C LEU A 767 29.10 24.02 7.49
N ILE A 768 29.95 24.79 8.09
CA ILE A 768 29.65 26.06 8.78
C ILE A 768 30.23 27.20 7.96
N ASP A 769 29.43 28.18 7.58
CA ASP A 769 29.84 29.44 6.97
C ASP A 769 29.18 30.60 7.73
N ARG A 770 29.91 31.25 8.63
CA ARG A 770 29.38 32.32 9.47
C ARG A 770 28.88 33.54 8.71
N HIS A 771 29.26 33.70 7.44
CA HIS A 771 28.80 34.81 6.59
C HIS A 771 27.57 34.50 5.76
N ALA A 772 27.31 33.20 5.48
CA ALA A 772 26.20 32.76 4.65
C ALA A 772 25.09 32.12 5.50
N ASP A 773 25.46 31.46 6.62
CA ASP A 773 24.52 30.65 7.38
C ASP A 773 23.93 31.42 8.57
N THR A 774 22.64 31.64 8.56
CA THR A 774 21.91 32.35 9.63
C THR A 774 21.58 31.51 10.85
N GLY A 775 22.17 30.33 11.06
CA GLY A 775 21.89 29.67 12.31
C GLY A 775 22.13 28.19 12.52
N GLY A 776 22.77 27.41 11.67
CA GLY A 776 22.88 25.99 12.03
C GLY A 776 23.86 25.15 11.25
N GLY A 777 24.57 25.71 10.29
CA GLY A 777 25.38 24.92 9.39
C GLY A 777 24.54 24.05 8.44
N ARG A 778 25.20 23.44 7.46
CA ARG A 778 24.60 22.58 6.45
C ARG A 778 25.19 21.17 6.57
N LEU A 779 24.36 20.16 6.60
CA LEU A 779 24.83 18.78 6.51
C LEU A 779 25.30 18.49 5.09
N VAL A 780 26.49 17.90 4.96
CA VAL A 780 27.16 17.63 3.70
C VAL A 780 27.63 16.19 3.67
N VAL A 781 27.50 15.55 2.51
CA VAL A 781 28.27 14.34 2.16
C VAL A 781 29.56 14.83 1.55
N PRO A 782 30.73 14.69 2.22
CA PRO A 782 32.01 15.15 1.69
C PRO A 782 32.35 14.44 0.38
N PHE A 783 33.05 15.12 -0.54
CA PHE A 783 33.60 14.45 -1.70
C PHE A 783 34.72 13.50 -1.27
N SER A 784 34.67 12.30 -1.86
CA SER A 784 35.69 11.27 -1.73
C SER A 784 36.46 11.09 -3.05
N ARG A 785 37.60 10.45 -2.97
CA ARG A 785 38.37 10.04 -4.18
C ARG A 785 37.55 9.04 -4.98
N ASN A 786 37.70 9.08 -6.33
CA ASN A 786 37.26 7.99 -7.18
C ASN A 786 38.18 6.78 -6.93
N GLU A 787 37.74 5.82 -6.18
CA GLU A 787 38.34 4.50 -6.19
C GLU A 787 37.84 3.80 -7.46
N ASP A 788 38.76 3.49 -8.40
CA ASP A 788 38.45 2.65 -9.56
C ASP A 788 37.76 1.36 -9.06
N HIS A 789 36.57 1.11 -9.55
CA HIS A 789 35.68 -0.01 -9.35
C HIS A 789 36.26 -1.22 -8.60
N GLY A 790 36.21 -1.20 -7.28
CA GLY A 790 36.32 -2.40 -6.47
C GLY A 790 35.05 -3.25 -6.62
N PRO A 791 35.14 -4.59 -6.55
CA PRO A 791 33.99 -5.46 -6.77
C PRO A 791 32.87 -5.15 -5.77
N GLY A 792 31.65 -4.98 -6.30
CA GLY A 792 30.46 -4.75 -5.50
C GLY A 792 30.28 -5.78 -4.39
N PRO A 793 29.45 -5.49 -3.37
CA PRO A 793 29.33 -6.27 -2.14
C PRO A 793 29.13 -7.74 -2.48
N GLN A 794 30.09 -8.58 -2.06
CA GLN A 794 29.98 -10.03 -2.14
C GLN A 794 28.73 -10.48 -1.35
N ARG A 795 27.77 -11.03 -2.05
CA ARG A 795 26.69 -11.78 -1.42
C ARG A 795 27.32 -12.89 -0.56
N SER A 796 27.19 -12.79 0.73
CA SER A 796 27.44 -13.88 1.66
C SER A 796 26.41 -14.98 1.44
N GLY A 797 26.62 -15.78 0.39
CA GLY A 797 25.93 -17.02 0.13
C GLY A 797 26.76 -18.15 0.68
N GLY A 798 26.59 -18.48 1.94
CA GLY A 798 27.17 -19.63 2.60
C GLY A 798 26.08 -20.52 3.18
N ASN A 799 25.37 -21.24 2.34
CA ASN A 799 24.68 -22.45 2.76
C ASN A 799 25.33 -23.65 2.06
N THR A 800 26.32 -24.23 2.76
CA THR A 800 26.85 -25.57 2.42
C THR A 800 25.86 -26.61 2.96
N PRO A 801 25.42 -27.59 2.18
CA PRO A 801 24.58 -28.66 2.68
C PRO A 801 25.41 -29.57 3.61
N MET A 802 24.99 -29.75 4.85
CA MET A 802 25.50 -30.78 5.75
C MET A 802 25.11 -32.16 5.21
N GLU A 803 26.08 -32.92 4.72
CA GLU A 803 25.96 -34.36 4.51
C GLU A 803 25.61 -35.06 5.84
N ARG A 804 24.43 -35.68 5.89
CA ARG A 804 24.09 -36.60 6.95
C ARG A 804 24.79 -37.93 6.66
N THR A 805 25.89 -38.21 7.36
CA THR A 805 26.45 -39.54 7.46
C THR A 805 25.57 -40.39 8.38
N ARG A 806 25.10 -41.52 7.87
CA ARG A 806 24.42 -42.57 8.66
C ARG A 806 25.43 -43.21 9.62
N GLN A 807 25.08 -43.29 10.88
CA GLN A 807 25.24 -44.49 11.72
C GLN A 807 24.08 -44.56 12.70
#